data_22bc4ae75f0921f5a0e797af50240184
#
_entry.id   22bc4ae75f0921f5a0e797af50240184
#
_cell.length_a   1.000
_cell.length_b   1.000
_cell.length_c   1.000
_cell.angle_alpha   90.00
_cell.angle_beta   90.00
_cell.angle_gamma   90.00
#
_symmetry.space_group_name_H-M   'P 1'
#
loop_
_entity.id
_entity.type
_entity.pdbx_description
1 polymer ?
#
loop_
_entity_poly.entity_id
_entity_poly.type
_entity_poly.pdbx_seq_one_letter_code
_entity_poly.pdbx_strand_id
1 'polypeptide(L)'
;MAELTPMKRQYLEIKQQHPDCLLFFRLGDFYEMFDDDAKLASRELDLALTTRDRNIEDPEERTPMCGVPYHSAEAYIARLIAKGYKVAICEQMEDPALAKGLVQREVIRIITPGTVTESSMLEEGRSNYIAAVFLSGDKGGAAFCDVSTGEFCCANYASDAQNHILNELGRFAPREALLSPGALDAEPIGEFLTRKLDAMLEAGPELFEYMPAAARVCRQFGFSDVDESGLGEDGSAVCAAGALLAYLEQTQKFDLSHISRLDVFYGGRYMEMDWTTRRSLELTESLRSGEKRGTLLWVLDRTRTPMGGRMLRAWVERPLLSVVAIKRRLAAVNELVKDHVTRGELILALKEITDLQRLVGRCVYGSAGGKDLRAIANCAMVLPRLKALLAKFRSQGLQDIAAMDELPDLVYYIDRAVADDPPFSVREGGILRPGYSEELDHLRDVRDNGARMVAELEARERERTGIKKLKIGYNKVFGYYIDVPRSAGLENVPEDYIRKQTLVSNERYFTQELKELENTLLTARDRINELEYQIFCELRDKVASQVDRIQATADAVARLDVLCSLAEVAVHNNYTMPEVDASRELHIVEGRHPVVEQTLKEVLFVPNDTLLNDGEDRLAIVTGPNMAGKSTYMRQTALIVLMAQIGSFVPARSATIGVVDRVFTRIGASDDLASGQSTFMVEMNEMAGILRHATAASLLILDEIGRGTSTYDGMAIARAVLEYCADKRRLGAKTMFATHYHELSALEGEISGVRNYNITAKKQGGTLVFLRKIVRGAADDSYGIEVAKLAGLPDPVIQKAKGYLKELESEAPVSAAPAAPADDQLSFADVAADELKETLLATDLNTLTPLEAMNLLYTLQKKARG
;
A
#
# COMPACT_ATOMS: atom_id res chain seq x y z
N MET A 1 24.82 22.80 -41.92
CA MET A 1 23.78 22.20 -41.05
C MET A 1 22.81 21.44 -41.98
N ALA A 2 22.73 20.13 -41.85
CA ALA A 2 21.77 19.35 -42.63
C ALA A 2 20.34 19.86 -42.31
N GLU A 3 19.51 20.03 -43.35
CA GLU A 3 18.14 20.48 -43.19
C GLU A 3 17.35 19.42 -42.39
N LEU A 4 16.88 19.81 -41.19
CA LEU A 4 16.08 18.93 -40.32
C LEU A 4 14.82 18.46 -41.07
N THR A 5 14.57 17.16 -41.08
CA THR A 5 13.35 16.64 -41.64
C THR A 5 12.13 17.20 -40.88
N PRO A 6 10.97 17.37 -41.53
CA PRO A 6 9.77 17.91 -40.85
C PRO A 6 9.39 17.16 -39.60
N MET A 7 9.53 15.83 -39.61
CA MET A 7 9.28 14.95 -38.45
C MET A 7 10.26 15.23 -37.31
N LYS A 8 11.57 15.39 -37.60
CA LYS A 8 12.57 15.68 -36.58
C LYS A 8 12.35 17.07 -35.97
N ARG A 9 11.88 18.04 -36.75
CA ARG A 9 11.52 19.38 -36.26
C ARG A 9 10.35 19.25 -35.26
N GLN A 10 9.28 18.55 -35.60
CA GLN A 10 8.16 18.29 -34.72
C GLN A 10 8.60 17.61 -33.40
N TYR A 11 9.48 16.60 -33.47
CA TYR A 11 10.04 15.96 -32.28
C TYR A 11 10.77 16.95 -31.38
N LEU A 12 11.64 17.80 -31.95
CA LEU A 12 12.42 18.78 -31.18
C LEU A 12 11.51 19.87 -30.57
N GLU A 13 10.48 20.33 -31.29
CA GLU A 13 9.51 21.30 -30.77
C GLU A 13 8.76 20.74 -29.56
N ILE A 14 8.31 19.48 -29.61
CA ILE A 14 7.64 18.81 -28.50
C ILE A 14 8.62 18.54 -27.35
N LYS A 15 9.84 18.10 -27.65
CA LYS A 15 10.88 17.87 -26.61
C LYS A 15 11.26 19.14 -25.86
N GLN A 16 11.28 20.30 -26.52
CA GLN A 16 11.53 21.59 -25.87
C GLN A 16 10.44 21.98 -24.85
N GLN A 17 9.22 21.51 -25.03
CA GLN A 17 8.13 21.73 -24.06
C GLN A 17 8.23 20.78 -22.86
N HIS A 18 8.92 19.65 -22.99
CA HIS A 18 9.09 18.62 -21.96
C HIS A 18 10.55 18.18 -21.84
N PRO A 19 11.47 19.08 -21.46
CA PRO A 19 12.91 18.82 -21.51
C PRO A 19 13.37 17.75 -20.51
N ASP A 20 12.67 17.61 -19.39
CA ASP A 20 12.94 16.69 -18.29
C ASP A 20 12.31 15.29 -18.46
N CYS A 21 11.51 15.08 -19.52
CA CYS A 21 10.83 13.82 -19.79
C CYS A 21 11.50 13.05 -20.92
N LEU A 22 11.61 11.73 -20.82
CA LEU A 22 11.90 10.86 -21.96
C LEU A 22 10.71 10.85 -22.90
N LEU A 23 10.88 11.34 -24.14
CA LEU A 23 9.80 11.48 -25.11
C LEU A 23 9.58 10.19 -25.92
N PHE A 24 8.49 9.46 -25.63
CA PHE A 24 8.05 8.31 -26.39
C PHE A 24 7.19 8.78 -27.56
N PHE A 25 7.84 9.00 -28.69
CA PHE A 25 7.25 9.62 -29.87
C PHE A 25 6.67 8.57 -30.82
N ARG A 26 5.36 8.54 -31.02
CA ARG A 26 4.65 7.55 -31.85
C ARG A 26 5.00 7.68 -33.32
N LEU A 27 5.52 6.61 -33.90
CA LEU A 27 5.81 6.47 -35.32
C LEU A 27 5.36 5.09 -35.83
N GLY A 28 4.16 5.04 -36.42
CA GLY A 28 3.54 3.78 -36.83
C GLY A 28 3.33 2.84 -35.63
N ASP A 29 3.92 1.66 -35.66
CA ASP A 29 3.76 0.63 -34.62
C ASP A 29 4.79 0.74 -33.49
N PHE A 30 5.63 1.82 -33.47
CA PHE A 30 6.67 2.02 -32.48
C PHE A 30 6.53 3.36 -31.77
N TYR A 31 6.99 3.38 -30.51
CA TYR A 31 7.46 4.60 -29.88
C TYR A 31 8.96 4.73 -30.12
N GLU A 32 9.38 5.78 -30.78
CA GLU A 32 10.77 6.05 -31.09
C GLU A 32 11.29 7.22 -30.24
N MET A 33 12.52 7.10 -29.78
CA MET A 33 13.27 8.12 -29.04
C MET A 33 14.49 8.51 -29.85
N PHE A 34 14.87 9.78 -29.77
CA PHE A 34 16.01 10.34 -30.52
C PHE A 34 16.99 11.04 -29.62
N ASP A 35 18.19 11.29 -30.12
CA ASP A 35 19.27 12.03 -29.49
C ASP A 35 19.63 11.48 -28.09
N ASP A 36 19.67 12.36 -27.07
CA ASP A 36 20.04 11.97 -25.71
C ASP A 36 18.99 11.07 -25.06
N ASP A 37 17.70 11.22 -25.39
CA ASP A 37 16.65 10.30 -24.95
C ASP A 37 16.90 8.88 -25.46
N ALA A 38 17.35 8.74 -26.73
CA ALA A 38 17.69 7.43 -27.28
C ALA A 38 18.90 6.79 -26.60
N LYS A 39 19.94 7.57 -26.32
CA LYS A 39 21.14 7.09 -25.61
C LYS A 39 20.80 6.63 -24.21
N LEU A 40 19.99 7.44 -23.49
CA LEU A 40 19.57 7.14 -22.15
C LEU A 40 18.67 5.89 -22.13
N ALA A 41 17.62 5.85 -22.95
CA ALA A 41 16.71 4.71 -23.03
C ALA A 41 17.41 3.42 -23.46
N SER A 42 18.32 3.49 -24.43
CA SER A 42 19.15 2.35 -24.85
C SER A 42 19.94 1.75 -23.69
N ARG A 43 20.55 2.57 -22.86
CA ARG A 43 21.34 2.15 -21.69
C ARG A 43 20.44 1.56 -20.59
N GLU A 44 19.34 2.25 -20.25
CA GLU A 44 18.49 1.88 -19.11
C GLU A 44 17.59 0.67 -19.41
N LEU A 45 17.26 0.45 -20.69
CA LEU A 45 16.32 -0.59 -21.15
C LEU A 45 16.99 -1.74 -21.90
N ASP A 46 18.32 -1.67 -22.14
CA ASP A 46 19.08 -2.62 -22.99
C ASP A 46 18.56 -2.70 -24.43
N LEU A 47 18.22 -1.54 -25.00
CA LEU A 47 17.72 -1.45 -26.39
C LEU A 47 18.87 -1.21 -27.36
N ALA A 48 18.76 -1.77 -28.57
CA ALA A 48 19.71 -1.50 -29.63
C ALA A 48 19.65 -0.02 -30.06
N LEU A 49 20.77 0.68 -29.97
CA LEU A 49 20.89 2.02 -30.49
C LEU A 49 21.14 1.95 -32.00
N THR A 50 20.27 2.60 -32.78
CA THR A 50 20.33 2.62 -34.27
C THR A 50 20.32 4.06 -34.77
N THR A 51 20.25 4.23 -36.10
CA THR A 51 20.06 5.53 -36.75
C THR A 51 19.20 5.41 -37.99
N ARG A 52 18.43 6.43 -38.30
CA ARG A 52 17.75 6.57 -39.59
C ARG A 52 18.61 7.15 -40.68
N ASP A 53 19.66 7.87 -40.31
CA ASP A 53 20.52 8.62 -41.21
C ASP A 53 21.68 7.75 -41.75
N ARG A 54 21.36 6.58 -42.31
CA ARG A 54 22.36 5.60 -42.81
C ARG A 54 23.23 6.13 -43.93
N ASN A 55 22.81 7.20 -44.61
CA ASN A 55 23.52 7.82 -45.73
C ASN A 55 24.56 8.88 -45.29
N ILE A 56 24.60 9.22 -44.02
CA ILE A 56 25.64 10.14 -43.47
C ILE A 56 26.88 9.30 -43.22
N GLU A 57 28.01 9.67 -43.85
CA GLU A 57 29.30 8.93 -43.77
C GLU A 57 29.87 9.00 -42.36
N ASP A 58 29.81 10.16 -41.71
CA ASP A 58 30.35 10.36 -40.36
C ASP A 58 29.39 9.77 -39.30
N PRO A 59 29.82 8.76 -38.54
CA PRO A 59 28.98 8.18 -37.47
C PRO A 59 28.58 9.18 -36.34
N GLU A 60 29.39 10.22 -36.11
CA GLU A 60 29.17 11.22 -35.07
C GLU A 60 28.08 12.23 -35.47
N GLU A 61 27.83 12.42 -36.78
CA GLU A 61 26.78 13.28 -37.29
C GLU A 61 25.41 12.56 -37.44
N ARG A 62 25.38 11.25 -37.20
CA ARG A 62 24.13 10.45 -37.28
C ARG A 62 23.26 10.66 -36.05
N THR A 63 21.94 10.87 -36.24
CA THR A 63 20.97 10.97 -35.18
C THR A 63 20.80 9.62 -34.49
N PRO A 64 21.22 9.46 -33.23
CA PRO A 64 20.96 8.23 -32.50
C PRO A 64 19.48 8.04 -32.28
N MET A 65 19.00 6.81 -32.41
CA MET A 65 17.59 6.43 -32.28
C MET A 65 17.48 5.05 -31.64
N CYS A 66 16.50 4.88 -30.77
CA CYS A 66 16.01 3.57 -30.34
C CYS A 66 14.48 3.58 -30.29
N GLY A 67 13.85 2.42 -30.21
CA GLY A 67 12.38 2.35 -30.17
C GLY A 67 11.86 1.05 -29.59
N VAL A 68 10.64 1.10 -29.11
CA VAL A 68 9.89 -0.03 -28.55
C VAL A 68 8.54 -0.18 -29.27
N PRO A 69 8.03 -1.40 -29.48
CA PRO A 69 6.68 -1.59 -30.02
C PRO A 69 5.65 -0.97 -29.08
N TYR A 70 4.69 -0.21 -29.63
CA TYR A 70 3.72 0.51 -28.79
C TYR A 70 2.88 -0.40 -27.88
N HIS A 71 2.53 -1.60 -28.39
CA HIS A 71 1.72 -2.57 -27.65
C HIS A 71 2.46 -3.21 -26.46
N SER A 72 3.79 -3.10 -26.39
CA SER A 72 4.62 -3.60 -25.28
C SER A 72 5.30 -2.48 -24.51
N ALA A 73 4.98 -1.21 -24.78
CA ALA A 73 5.63 -0.05 -24.17
C ALA A 73 5.50 0.00 -22.65
N GLU A 74 4.38 -0.46 -22.08
CA GLU A 74 4.13 -0.44 -20.63
C GLU A 74 5.26 -1.08 -19.82
N ALA A 75 5.78 -2.24 -20.24
CA ALA A 75 6.85 -2.92 -19.54
C ALA A 75 8.17 -2.13 -19.54
N TYR A 76 8.45 -1.39 -20.62
CA TYR A 76 9.63 -0.52 -20.72
C TYR A 76 9.44 0.76 -19.90
N ILE A 77 8.25 1.36 -19.96
CA ILE A 77 7.89 2.54 -19.16
C ILE A 77 8.01 2.20 -17.67
N ALA A 78 7.49 1.06 -17.23
CA ALA A 78 7.60 0.60 -15.83
C ALA A 78 9.05 0.56 -15.32
N ARG A 79 9.99 0.09 -16.16
CA ARG A 79 11.42 0.04 -15.83
C ARG A 79 12.05 1.45 -15.69
N LEU A 80 11.62 2.40 -16.51
CA LEU A 80 12.08 3.79 -16.42
C LEU A 80 11.51 4.50 -15.19
N ILE A 81 10.22 4.35 -14.96
CA ILE A 81 9.53 4.93 -13.78
C ILE A 81 10.12 4.38 -12.47
N ALA A 82 10.40 3.07 -12.40
CA ALA A 82 11.04 2.46 -11.24
C ALA A 82 12.46 3.00 -10.97
N LYS A 83 13.11 3.60 -11.96
CA LYS A 83 14.42 4.27 -11.86
C LYS A 83 14.29 5.80 -11.66
N GLY A 84 13.08 6.33 -11.46
CA GLY A 84 12.82 7.75 -11.23
C GLY A 84 12.80 8.63 -12.47
N TYR A 85 12.69 8.06 -13.68
CA TYR A 85 12.54 8.86 -14.90
C TYR A 85 11.09 9.21 -15.18
N LYS A 86 10.86 10.39 -15.79
CA LYS A 86 9.56 10.79 -16.33
C LYS A 86 9.45 10.39 -17.81
N VAL A 87 8.28 9.95 -18.23
CA VAL A 87 8.03 9.53 -19.61
C VAL A 87 6.84 10.33 -20.18
N ALA A 88 7.08 11.08 -21.24
CA ALA A 88 6.04 11.79 -22.00
C ALA A 88 5.56 10.90 -23.16
N ILE A 89 4.28 10.56 -23.17
CA ILE A 89 3.64 9.77 -24.24
C ILE A 89 3.09 10.71 -25.31
N CYS A 90 3.69 10.63 -26.48
CA CYS A 90 3.32 11.46 -27.64
C CYS A 90 2.62 10.60 -28.70
N GLU A 91 1.32 10.83 -28.92
CA GLU A 91 0.47 10.08 -29.83
C GLU A 91 0.15 10.86 -31.10
N GLN A 92 -0.25 10.13 -32.16
CA GLN A 92 -0.77 10.66 -33.41
C GLN A 92 -2.22 11.10 -33.19
N MET A 93 -2.52 12.38 -33.47
CA MET A 93 -3.85 12.97 -33.26
C MET A 93 -4.80 12.75 -34.46
N GLU A 94 -4.28 12.31 -35.61
CA GLU A 94 -5.04 12.05 -36.82
C GLU A 94 -4.63 10.72 -37.49
N ASP A 95 -5.52 10.15 -38.28
CA ASP A 95 -5.23 8.93 -39.00
C ASP A 95 -4.15 9.20 -40.08
N PRO A 96 -3.00 8.49 -40.04
CA PRO A 96 -1.97 8.62 -41.06
C PRO A 96 -2.44 8.41 -42.51
N ALA A 97 -3.50 7.61 -42.71
CA ALA A 97 -4.09 7.35 -44.04
C ALA A 97 -4.88 8.55 -44.60
N LEU A 98 -5.37 9.45 -43.73
CA LEU A 98 -6.19 10.61 -44.08
C LEU A 98 -5.38 11.91 -44.02
N ALA A 99 -4.20 11.90 -43.43
CA ALA A 99 -3.36 13.09 -43.26
C ALA A 99 -2.83 13.63 -44.61
N LYS A 100 -3.09 14.93 -44.88
CA LYS A 100 -2.55 15.64 -46.05
C LYS A 100 -1.18 16.25 -45.73
N GLY A 101 -0.20 15.42 -45.29
CA GLY A 101 1.12 15.93 -44.94
C GLY A 101 1.74 15.21 -43.75
N LEU A 102 2.43 15.97 -42.90
CA LEU A 102 2.97 15.41 -41.64
C LEU A 102 1.86 15.22 -40.64
N VAL A 103 1.68 13.98 -40.12
CA VAL A 103 0.73 13.66 -39.07
C VAL A 103 0.99 14.50 -37.83
N GLN A 104 -0.04 15.16 -37.31
CA GLN A 104 0.05 15.92 -36.07
C GLN A 104 0.20 14.99 -34.88
N ARG A 105 1.07 15.38 -33.92
CA ARG A 105 1.33 14.62 -32.69
C ARG A 105 1.35 15.55 -31.50
N GLU A 106 0.82 15.06 -30.39
CA GLU A 106 0.78 15.80 -29.13
C GLU A 106 1.11 14.86 -27.97
N VAL A 107 1.67 15.45 -26.90
CA VAL A 107 1.82 14.72 -25.64
C VAL A 107 0.47 14.59 -24.97
N ILE A 108 -0.04 13.38 -24.92
CA ILE A 108 -1.35 13.08 -24.31
C ILE A 108 -1.27 12.81 -22.82
N ARG A 109 -0.07 12.46 -22.31
CA ARG A 109 0.14 12.17 -20.90
C ARG A 109 1.63 12.17 -20.54
N ILE A 110 1.94 12.58 -19.29
CA ILE A 110 3.26 12.44 -18.69
C ILE A 110 3.12 11.44 -17.54
N ILE A 111 3.87 10.34 -17.58
CA ILE A 111 3.90 9.33 -16.54
C ILE A 111 5.11 9.60 -15.65
N THR A 112 4.86 9.74 -14.35
CA THR A 112 5.86 9.96 -13.30
C THR A 112 5.69 8.92 -12.20
N PRO A 113 6.65 8.72 -11.27
CA PRO A 113 6.52 7.76 -10.19
C PRO A 113 5.24 7.89 -9.34
N GLY A 114 4.76 9.13 -9.13
CA GLY A 114 3.55 9.43 -8.35
C GLY A 114 2.25 9.37 -9.15
N THR A 115 2.31 9.38 -10.48
CA THR A 115 1.12 9.49 -11.35
C THR A 115 0.81 8.23 -12.15
N VAL A 116 1.38 7.10 -11.79
CA VAL A 116 1.12 5.79 -12.41
C VAL A 116 -0.32 5.35 -12.16
N THR A 117 -1.01 4.89 -13.20
CA THR A 117 -2.38 4.35 -13.15
C THR A 117 -2.50 2.93 -13.71
N GLU A 118 -1.48 2.44 -14.39
CA GLU A 118 -1.43 1.10 -14.98
C GLU A 118 -1.27 0.04 -13.88
N SER A 119 -2.18 -0.94 -13.84
CA SER A 119 -2.17 -2.00 -12.82
C SER A 119 -0.89 -2.83 -12.83
N SER A 120 -0.23 -2.97 -13.99
CA SER A 120 1.04 -3.69 -14.14
C SER A 120 2.22 -3.01 -13.44
N MET A 121 2.11 -1.70 -13.13
CA MET A 121 3.13 -0.88 -12.48
C MET A 121 2.83 -0.61 -11.01
N LEU A 122 1.66 -0.99 -10.51
CA LEU A 122 1.18 -0.72 -9.16
C LEU A 122 1.18 -1.98 -8.30
N GLU A 123 1.56 -1.83 -7.03
CA GLU A 123 1.36 -2.86 -6.02
C GLU A 123 -0.14 -2.94 -5.65
N GLU A 124 -0.73 -4.15 -5.62
CA GLU A 124 -2.16 -4.32 -5.39
C GLU A 124 -2.61 -3.82 -4.01
N GLY A 125 -1.89 -4.20 -2.95
CA GLY A 125 -2.22 -3.89 -1.55
C GLY A 125 -1.62 -2.59 -1.01
N ARG A 126 -1.07 -1.71 -1.90
CA ARG A 126 -0.45 -0.44 -1.53
C ARG A 126 -0.95 0.69 -2.41
N SER A 127 -1.25 1.85 -1.80
CA SER A 127 -1.54 3.08 -2.53
C SER A 127 -0.26 3.69 -3.09
N ASN A 128 -0.36 4.39 -4.23
CA ASN A 128 0.74 5.07 -4.87
C ASN A 128 0.55 6.57 -4.78
N TYR A 129 1.07 7.17 -3.71
CA TYR A 129 0.84 8.58 -3.44
C TYR A 129 1.83 9.51 -4.14
N ILE A 130 1.29 10.63 -4.62
CA ILE A 130 2.01 11.87 -4.89
C ILE A 130 1.64 12.88 -3.81
N ALA A 131 2.59 13.71 -3.41
CA ALA A 131 2.38 14.74 -2.40
C ALA A 131 2.63 16.15 -2.94
N ALA A 132 1.99 17.15 -2.31
CA ALA A 132 2.40 18.55 -2.42
C ALA A 132 2.55 19.14 -1.02
N VAL A 133 3.65 19.86 -0.80
CA VAL A 133 4.00 20.44 0.50
C VAL A 133 4.17 21.94 0.38
N PHE A 134 3.39 22.67 1.18
CA PHE A 134 3.52 24.12 1.35
C PHE A 134 4.02 24.44 2.75
N LEU A 135 5.08 25.24 2.87
CA LEU A 135 5.63 25.69 4.14
C LEU A 135 5.88 27.19 4.09
N SER A 136 5.44 27.91 5.13
CA SER A 136 5.68 29.33 5.32
C SER A 136 5.92 29.66 6.79
N GLY A 137 7.18 29.78 7.18
CA GLY A 137 7.58 29.92 8.58
C GLY A 137 7.19 28.67 9.39
N ASP A 138 6.41 28.88 10.47
CA ASP A 138 5.95 27.82 11.37
C ASP A 138 4.64 27.15 10.92
N LYS A 139 4.00 27.70 9.86
CA LYS A 139 2.74 27.21 9.29
C LYS A 139 2.98 26.41 8.02
N GLY A 140 2.10 25.46 7.73
CA GLY A 140 2.19 24.69 6.52
C GLY A 140 0.99 23.82 6.23
N GLY A 141 0.98 23.26 5.03
CA GLY A 141 -0.04 22.32 4.57
C GLY A 141 0.57 21.23 3.70
N ALA A 142 -0.05 20.09 3.71
CA ALA A 142 0.31 18.98 2.85
C ALA A 142 -0.94 18.39 2.19
N ALA A 143 -0.81 18.01 0.93
CA ALA A 143 -1.83 17.31 0.17
C ALA A 143 -1.23 16.01 -0.40
N PHE A 144 -2.02 14.95 -0.41
CA PHE A 144 -1.63 13.62 -0.90
C PHE A 144 -2.72 13.08 -1.81
N CYS A 145 -2.33 12.49 -2.94
CA CYS A 145 -3.26 11.87 -3.88
C CYS A 145 -2.76 10.51 -4.35
N ASP A 146 -3.61 9.50 -4.32
CA ASP A 146 -3.43 8.28 -5.12
C ASP A 146 -4.28 8.43 -6.38
N VAL A 147 -3.63 8.78 -7.49
CA VAL A 147 -4.28 9.03 -8.78
C VAL A 147 -5.04 7.80 -9.25
N SER A 148 -4.56 6.59 -8.97
CA SER A 148 -5.18 5.34 -9.43
C SER A 148 -6.53 5.03 -8.77
N THR A 149 -6.74 5.52 -7.54
CA THR A 149 -7.97 5.26 -6.75
C THR A 149 -8.86 6.49 -6.61
N GLY A 150 -8.30 7.69 -6.83
CA GLY A 150 -8.98 8.96 -6.60
C GLY A 150 -9.00 9.40 -5.13
N GLU A 151 -8.23 8.75 -4.25
CA GLU A 151 -8.08 9.20 -2.86
C GLU A 151 -7.32 10.52 -2.82
N PHE A 152 -7.90 11.56 -2.20
CA PHE A 152 -7.29 12.88 -2.06
C PHE A 152 -7.41 13.36 -0.61
N CYS A 153 -6.27 13.56 0.02
CA CYS A 153 -6.13 13.85 1.44
C CYS A 153 -5.37 15.14 1.67
N CYS A 154 -5.79 15.95 2.64
CA CYS A 154 -5.11 17.19 3.02
C CYS A 154 -4.97 17.34 4.52
N ALA A 155 -3.89 18.03 4.93
CA ALA A 155 -3.66 18.42 6.31
C ALA A 155 -3.18 19.88 6.38
N ASN A 156 -3.65 20.61 7.42
CA ASN A 156 -3.25 21.97 7.70
C ASN A 156 -2.65 22.08 9.09
N TYR A 157 -1.54 22.79 9.25
CA TYR A 157 -0.82 22.94 10.49
C TYR A 157 -0.52 24.41 10.77
N ALA A 158 -1.10 24.95 11.83
CA ALA A 158 -0.96 26.35 12.24
C ALA A 158 0.33 26.64 13.01
N SER A 159 1.03 25.59 13.49
CA SER A 159 2.29 25.65 14.21
C SER A 159 3.05 24.36 14.08
N ASP A 160 4.38 24.36 14.26
CA ASP A 160 5.27 23.20 14.15
C ASP A 160 5.05 22.37 12.85
N ALA A 161 4.67 23.07 11.78
CA ALA A 161 4.23 22.46 10.55
C ALA A 161 5.30 21.52 9.94
N GLN A 162 6.58 21.85 10.05
CA GLN A 162 7.65 21.03 9.51
C GLN A 162 7.65 19.61 10.12
N ASN A 163 7.53 19.48 11.45
CA ASN A 163 7.53 18.18 12.10
C ASN A 163 6.26 17.38 11.78
N HIS A 164 5.10 18.04 11.77
CA HIS A 164 3.85 17.39 11.39
C HIS A 164 3.87 16.92 9.95
N ILE A 165 4.38 17.71 9.01
CA ILE A 165 4.53 17.35 7.60
C ILE A 165 5.47 16.16 7.44
N LEU A 166 6.61 16.12 8.15
CA LEU A 166 7.53 14.96 8.12
C LEU A 166 6.84 13.67 8.59
N ASN A 167 6.00 13.75 9.62
CA ASN A 167 5.21 12.60 10.09
C ASN A 167 4.20 12.11 9.06
N GLU A 168 3.52 13.05 8.35
CA GLU A 168 2.61 12.70 7.27
C GLU A 168 3.33 12.13 6.04
N LEU A 169 4.45 12.73 5.65
CA LEU A 169 5.29 12.19 4.57
C LEU A 169 5.75 10.76 4.91
N GLY A 170 6.14 10.50 6.16
CA GLY A 170 6.48 9.16 6.61
C GLY A 170 5.30 8.18 6.60
N ARG A 171 4.07 8.68 6.80
CA ARG A 171 2.84 7.88 6.78
C ARG A 171 2.40 7.51 5.37
N PHE A 172 2.31 8.50 4.48
CA PHE A 172 1.88 8.29 3.10
C PHE A 172 2.98 7.70 2.22
N ALA A 173 4.25 7.92 2.59
CA ALA A 173 5.42 7.48 1.84
C ALA A 173 5.28 7.74 0.32
N PRO A 174 5.09 9.02 -0.09
CA PRO A 174 4.86 9.36 -1.48
C PRO A 174 6.06 8.98 -2.35
N ARG A 175 5.80 8.58 -3.60
CA ARG A 175 6.82 8.30 -4.60
C ARG A 175 7.32 9.57 -5.29
N GLU A 176 6.55 10.65 -5.15
CA GLU A 176 6.84 11.94 -5.78
C GLU A 176 6.28 13.06 -4.91
N ALA A 177 6.97 14.18 -4.81
CA ALA A 177 6.55 15.31 -4.01
C ALA A 177 6.86 16.64 -4.70
N LEU A 178 5.82 17.51 -4.76
CA LEU A 178 5.95 18.90 -5.16
C LEU A 178 6.25 19.74 -3.92
N LEU A 179 7.26 20.59 -3.99
CA LEU A 179 7.67 21.44 -2.88
C LEU A 179 7.53 22.91 -3.22
N SER A 180 6.87 23.67 -2.32
CA SER A 180 6.91 25.13 -2.38
C SER A 180 8.32 25.66 -2.08
N PRO A 181 8.66 26.91 -2.42
CA PRO A 181 9.97 27.48 -2.12
C PRO A 181 10.35 27.32 -0.64
N GLY A 182 9.44 27.62 0.30
CA GLY A 182 9.71 27.45 1.72
C GLY A 182 9.92 26.01 2.16
N ALA A 183 9.30 25.04 1.47
CA ALA A 183 9.51 23.61 1.72
C ALA A 183 10.83 23.11 1.10
N LEU A 184 11.27 23.67 -0.03
CA LEU A 184 12.58 23.39 -0.64
C LEU A 184 13.73 23.91 0.21
N ASP A 185 13.57 25.09 0.83
CA ASP A 185 14.57 25.67 1.73
C ASP A 185 14.66 24.92 3.07
N ALA A 186 13.64 24.12 3.42
CA ALA A 186 13.62 23.30 4.60
C ALA A 186 14.41 21.98 4.36
N GLU A 187 15.72 22.00 4.56
CA GLU A 187 16.62 20.85 4.36
C GLU A 187 16.07 19.52 4.94
N PRO A 188 15.47 19.45 6.17
CA PRO A 188 14.95 18.22 6.71
C PRO A 188 13.85 17.56 5.84
N ILE A 189 13.00 18.35 5.16
CA ILE A 189 11.94 17.82 4.28
C ILE A 189 12.57 17.20 3.03
N GLY A 190 13.48 17.91 2.38
CA GLY A 190 14.18 17.43 1.19
C GLY A 190 15.00 16.16 1.45
N GLU A 191 15.77 16.14 2.55
CA GLU A 191 16.52 14.95 2.97
C GLU A 191 15.64 13.76 3.30
N PHE A 192 14.53 13.98 3.99
CA PHE A 192 13.58 12.92 4.34
C PHE A 192 12.98 12.27 3.08
N LEU A 193 12.51 13.08 2.15
CA LEU A 193 11.91 12.61 0.90
C LEU A 193 12.92 11.84 0.05
N THR A 194 14.13 12.37 -0.14
CA THR A 194 15.14 11.76 -1.02
C THR A 194 15.86 10.59 -0.37
N ARG A 195 16.35 10.73 0.88
CA ARG A 195 17.21 9.70 1.50
C ARG A 195 16.43 8.61 2.24
N LYS A 196 15.23 8.94 2.80
CA LYS A 196 14.45 7.97 3.59
C LYS A 196 13.33 7.33 2.77
N LEU A 197 12.69 8.09 1.87
CA LEU A 197 11.55 7.61 1.07
C LEU A 197 11.90 7.30 -0.39
N ASP A 198 13.07 7.69 -0.88
CA ASP A 198 13.46 7.55 -2.29
C ASP A 198 12.43 8.17 -3.24
N ALA A 199 11.89 9.33 -2.84
CA ALA A 199 10.87 10.05 -3.58
C ALA A 199 11.48 11.04 -4.58
N MET A 200 10.87 11.15 -5.74
CA MET A 200 11.22 12.17 -6.72
C MET A 200 10.74 13.55 -6.26
N LEU A 201 11.60 14.56 -6.37
CA LEU A 201 11.25 15.94 -6.01
C LEU A 201 10.95 16.77 -7.26
N GLU A 202 9.87 17.55 -7.16
CA GLU A 202 9.46 18.55 -8.14
C GLU A 202 9.39 19.93 -7.51
N ALA A 203 9.81 20.92 -8.29
CA ALA A 203 9.68 22.32 -7.93
C ALA A 203 8.75 23.01 -8.94
N GLY A 204 7.80 23.76 -8.44
CA GLY A 204 6.86 24.52 -9.26
C GLY A 204 6.27 25.65 -8.43
N PRO A 205 7.06 26.71 -8.11
CA PRO A 205 6.62 27.77 -7.19
C PRO A 205 5.31 28.43 -7.64
N GLU A 206 5.08 28.56 -8.95
CA GLU A 206 3.87 29.13 -9.53
C GLU A 206 2.60 28.32 -9.27
N LEU A 207 2.74 27.02 -8.94
CA LEU A 207 1.60 26.14 -8.67
C LEU A 207 0.97 26.42 -7.30
N PHE A 208 1.75 27.00 -6.36
CA PHE A 208 1.36 27.25 -4.97
C PHE A 208 0.72 28.62 -4.72
N GLU A 209 0.39 29.38 -5.73
CA GLU A 209 -0.31 30.64 -5.59
C GLU A 209 -1.74 30.44 -5.06
N TYR A 210 -2.10 31.17 -3.97
CA TYR A 210 -3.35 30.95 -3.24
C TYR A 210 -4.62 31.10 -4.09
N MET A 211 -4.75 32.20 -4.84
CA MET A 211 -5.99 32.47 -5.58
C MET A 211 -6.28 31.42 -6.67
N PRO A 212 -5.31 31.04 -7.52
CA PRO A 212 -5.52 29.95 -8.47
C PRO A 212 -5.74 28.59 -7.77
N ALA A 213 -5.06 28.35 -6.65
CA ALA A 213 -5.23 27.12 -5.86
C ALA A 213 -6.65 27.01 -5.28
N ALA A 214 -7.16 28.06 -4.65
CA ALA A 214 -8.51 28.11 -4.10
C ALA A 214 -9.58 27.85 -5.19
N ALA A 215 -9.43 28.53 -6.35
CA ALA A 215 -10.34 28.33 -7.47
C ALA A 215 -10.35 26.89 -8.00
N ARG A 216 -9.18 26.21 -8.05
CA ARG A 216 -9.09 24.81 -8.46
C ARG A 216 -9.75 23.87 -7.44
N VAL A 217 -9.48 24.07 -6.15
CA VAL A 217 -10.10 23.28 -5.07
C VAL A 217 -11.62 23.38 -5.14
N CYS A 218 -12.17 24.62 -5.24
CA CYS A 218 -13.61 24.82 -5.36
C CYS A 218 -14.20 24.14 -6.60
N ARG A 219 -13.53 24.27 -7.75
CA ARG A 219 -13.99 23.65 -9.00
C ARG A 219 -13.96 22.13 -8.93
N GLN A 220 -12.89 21.53 -8.39
CA GLN A 220 -12.70 20.09 -8.33
C GLN A 220 -13.71 19.41 -7.42
N PHE A 221 -13.95 19.98 -6.23
CA PHE A 221 -14.80 19.35 -5.21
C PHE A 221 -16.21 19.93 -5.13
N GLY A 222 -16.54 20.90 -6.00
CA GLY A 222 -17.89 21.47 -6.10
C GLY A 222 -18.26 22.43 -4.97
N PHE A 223 -17.28 23.04 -4.29
CA PHE A 223 -17.54 24.04 -3.25
C PHE A 223 -17.88 25.40 -3.86
N SER A 224 -18.80 26.13 -3.22
CA SER A 224 -19.13 27.52 -3.59
C SER A 224 -18.05 28.50 -3.13
N ASP A 225 -17.44 28.19 -1.98
CA ASP A 225 -16.34 28.94 -1.38
C ASP A 225 -15.31 27.96 -0.79
N VAL A 226 -14.04 28.35 -0.74
CA VAL A 226 -12.95 27.52 -0.19
C VAL A 226 -13.13 27.25 1.30
N ASP A 227 -13.83 28.11 2.03
CA ASP A 227 -14.12 27.93 3.47
C ASP A 227 -15.00 26.69 3.72
N GLU A 228 -15.84 26.30 2.75
CA GLU A 228 -16.62 25.05 2.81
C GLU A 228 -15.76 23.80 2.78
N SER A 229 -14.53 23.89 2.26
CA SER A 229 -13.61 22.77 2.14
C SER A 229 -13.07 22.25 3.48
N GLY A 230 -13.09 23.08 4.52
CA GLY A 230 -12.49 22.75 5.82
C GLY A 230 -10.95 22.74 5.83
N LEU A 231 -10.28 23.29 4.82
CA LEU A 231 -8.81 23.28 4.71
C LEU A 231 -8.10 24.29 5.65
N GLY A 232 -8.86 25.01 6.48
CA GLY A 232 -8.31 25.97 7.46
C GLY A 232 -8.19 27.39 6.90
N GLU A 233 -8.17 28.38 7.84
CA GLU A 233 -8.21 29.80 7.52
C GLU A 233 -6.86 30.38 7.02
N ASP A 234 -5.73 29.72 7.28
CA ASP A 234 -4.41 30.24 6.91
C ASP A 234 -4.00 29.98 5.46
N GLY A 235 -4.79 29.20 4.73
CA GLY A 235 -4.61 28.93 3.31
C GLY A 235 -3.47 27.97 2.94
N SER A 236 -2.68 27.47 3.91
CA SER A 236 -1.51 26.63 3.63
C SER A 236 -1.89 25.31 2.97
N ALA A 237 -2.94 24.64 3.48
CA ALA A 237 -3.44 23.40 2.86
C ALA A 237 -4.14 23.66 1.53
N VAL A 238 -4.76 24.82 1.33
CA VAL A 238 -5.35 25.22 0.05
C VAL A 238 -4.26 25.35 -1.02
N CYS A 239 -3.14 26.02 -0.70
CA CYS A 239 -2.00 26.12 -1.60
C CYS A 239 -1.44 24.74 -1.98
N ALA A 240 -1.28 23.83 -1.01
CA ALA A 240 -0.80 22.47 -1.26
C ALA A 240 -1.79 21.67 -2.14
N ALA A 241 -3.08 21.69 -1.80
CA ALA A 241 -4.12 20.98 -2.56
C ALA A 241 -4.24 21.50 -3.99
N GLY A 242 -4.27 22.83 -4.17
CA GLY A 242 -4.37 23.46 -5.48
C GLY A 242 -3.13 23.24 -6.35
N ALA A 243 -1.93 23.21 -5.75
CA ALA A 243 -0.69 22.90 -6.46
C ALA A 243 -0.71 21.44 -6.95
N LEU A 244 -1.14 20.50 -6.10
CA LEU A 244 -1.25 19.08 -6.47
C LEU A 244 -2.25 18.89 -7.62
N LEU A 245 -3.43 19.49 -7.55
CA LEU A 245 -4.43 19.45 -8.63
C LEU A 245 -3.88 20.04 -9.93
N ALA A 246 -3.18 21.19 -9.86
CA ALA A 246 -2.57 21.81 -11.03
C ALA A 246 -1.55 20.90 -11.72
N TYR A 247 -0.71 20.25 -10.93
CA TYR A 247 0.28 19.30 -11.45
C TYR A 247 -0.38 18.08 -12.09
N LEU A 248 -1.44 17.56 -11.48
CA LEU A 248 -2.19 16.45 -12.05
C LEU A 248 -2.90 16.85 -13.36
N GLU A 249 -3.47 18.05 -13.45
CA GLU A 249 -4.03 18.60 -14.70
C GLU A 249 -2.96 18.69 -15.81
N GLN A 250 -1.74 19.15 -15.47
CA GLN A 250 -0.63 19.29 -16.43
C GLN A 250 -0.07 17.93 -16.90
N THR A 251 0.04 16.96 -16.00
CA THR A 251 0.67 15.68 -16.31
C THR A 251 -0.30 14.66 -16.91
N GLN A 252 -1.54 14.61 -16.41
CA GLN A 252 -2.50 13.60 -16.84
C GLN A 252 -3.25 14.01 -18.11
N LYS A 253 -3.56 15.32 -18.25
CA LYS A 253 -4.35 15.88 -19.39
C LYS A 253 -5.70 15.20 -19.61
N PHE A 254 -6.19 14.47 -18.60
CA PHE A 254 -7.46 13.76 -18.57
C PHE A 254 -8.43 14.41 -17.57
N ASP A 255 -9.68 13.95 -17.61
CA ASP A 255 -10.66 14.24 -16.59
C ASP A 255 -10.24 13.65 -15.23
N LEU A 256 -10.26 14.46 -14.18
CA LEU A 256 -9.95 14.09 -12.81
C LEU A 256 -11.22 13.88 -11.97
N SER A 257 -12.38 13.69 -12.58
CA SER A 257 -13.68 13.60 -11.90
C SER A 257 -13.79 12.45 -10.90
N HIS A 258 -12.93 11.43 -11.02
CA HIS A 258 -12.83 10.35 -10.02
C HIS A 258 -12.20 10.82 -8.70
N ILE A 259 -11.50 11.97 -8.68
CA ILE A 259 -11.04 12.63 -7.45
C ILE A 259 -12.21 13.54 -6.98
N SER A 260 -13.26 12.91 -6.45
CA SER A 260 -14.50 13.59 -6.10
C SER A 260 -14.62 13.96 -4.63
N ARG A 261 -13.75 13.40 -3.77
CA ARG A 261 -13.80 13.57 -2.31
C ARG A 261 -12.52 14.13 -1.77
N LEU A 262 -12.66 15.12 -0.90
CA LEU A 262 -11.58 15.71 -0.13
C LEU A 262 -11.64 15.18 1.31
N ASP A 263 -10.65 14.41 1.75
CA ASP A 263 -10.51 13.98 3.15
C ASP A 263 -9.53 14.91 3.88
N VAL A 264 -10.08 15.75 4.75
CA VAL A 264 -9.29 16.71 5.52
C VAL A 264 -8.95 16.10 6.88
N PHE A 265 -7.67 16.05 7.19
CA PHE A 265 -7.21 15.58 8.50
C PHE A 265 -7.13 16.73 9.48
N TYR A 266 -7.90 16.58 10.54
CA TYR A 266 -7.79 17.43 11.71
C TYR A 266 -7.04 16.69 12.81
N GLY A 267 -6.23 17.38 13.58
CA GLY A 267 -5.65 16.86 14.80
C GLY A 267 -6.73 16.28 15.73
N GLY A 268 -6.44 15.16 16.42
CA GLY A 268 -7.35 14.54 17.38
C GLY A 268 -8.34 13.53 16.84
N ARG A 269 -8.35 13.20 15.55
CA ARG A 269 -9.17 12.10 15.00
C ARG A 269 -8.48 10.74 15.09
N TYR A 270 -7.18 10.72 14.90
CA TYR A 270 -6.36 9.51 14.89
C TYR A 270 -5.20 9.63 15.88
N MET A 271 -4.72 8.48 16.35
CA MET A 271 -3.51 8.38 17.16
C MET A 271 -2.31 8.92 16.38
N GLU A 272 -1.54 9.79 17.00
CA GLU A 272 -0.32 10.30 16.39
C GLU A 272 0.85 9.37 16.70
N MET A 273 1.63 9.08 15.67
CA MET A 273 2.88 8.31 15.74
C MET A 273 3.87 8.94 14.76
N ASP A 274 5.07 9.21 15.25
CA ASP A 274 6.15 9.65 14.38
C ASP A 274 6.66 8.51 13.48
N TRP A 275 7.45 8.87 12.49
CA TRP A 275 8.03 7.90 11.54
C TRP A 275 8.93 6.88 12.25
N THR A 276 9.70 7.33 13.26
CA THR A 276 10.59 6.50 14.08
C THR A 276 9.80 5.43 14.83
N THR A 277 8.69 5.81 15.45
CA THR A 277 7.78 4.90 16.16
C THR A 277 7.16 3.86 15.22
N ARG A 278 6.64 4.28 14.06
CA ARG A 278 6.07 3.33 13.06
C ARG A 278 7.11 2.30 12.62
N ARG A 279 8.31 2.77 12.34
CA ARG A 279 9.42 1.93 11.91
C ARG A 279 9.91 1.00 13.01
N SER A 280 10.11 1.51 14.24
CA SER A 280 10.61 0.71 15.36
C SER A 280 9.62 -0.36 15.82
N LEU A 281 8.30 -0.11 15.66
CA LEU A 281 7.24 -1.09 15.90
C LEU A 281 7.00 -2.03 14.72
N GLU A 282 7.68 -1.83 13.59
CA GLU A 282 7.55 -2.63 12.37
C GLU A 282 6.07 -2.81 11.98
N LEU A 283 5.34 -1.69 11.83
CA LEU A 283 3.91 -1.74 11.59
C LEU A 283 3.57 -2.32 10.21
N THR A 284 4.23 -1.82 9.16
CA THR A 284 3.93 -2.14 7.76
C THR A 284 5.12 -2.67 6.96
N GLU A 285 6.34 -2.36 7.40
CA GLU A 285 7.60 -2.77 6.78
C GLU A 285 8.61 -3.19 7.85
N SER A 286 9.36 -4.28 7.61
CA SER A 286 10.36 -4.79 8.54
C SER A 286 11.63 -3.94 8.48
N LEU A 287 12.28 -3.74 9.65
CA LEU A 287 13.52 -2.94 9.75
C LEU A 287 14.66 -3.51 8.91
N ARG A 288 14.72 -4.84 8.78
CA ARG A 288 15.84 -5.55 8.16
C ARG A 288 15.73 -5.68 6.66
N SER A 289 14.55 -6.02 6.14
CA SER A 289 14.35 -6.33 4.71
C SER A 289 13.48 -5.33 3.97
N GLY A 290 12.79 -4.41 4.68
CA GLY A 290 11.78 -3.52 4.07
C GLY A 290 10.51 -4.24 3.60
N GLU A 291 10.41 -5.55 3.85
CA GLU A 291 9.28 -6.35 3.40
C GLU A 291 8.11 -6.32 4.40
N LYS A 292 6.92 -6.65 3.93
CA LYS A 292 5.71 -6.83 4.74
C LYS A 292 5.85 -7.98 5.75
N ARG A 293 6.57 -9.04 5.40
CA ARG A 293 6.72 -10.22 6.27
C ARG A 293 7.44 -9.87 7.58
N GLY A 294 6.88 -10.30 8.71
CA GLY A 294 7.43 -10.01 10.03
C GLY A 294 6.94 -8.70 10.64
N THR A 295 5.88 -8.08 10.08
CA THR A 295 5.27 -6.83 10.56
C THR A 295 3.90 -7.08 11.19
N LEU A 296 3.34 -6.06 11.87
CA LEU A 296 1.96 -6.12 12.37
C LEU A 296 0.97 -6.33 11.22
N LEU A 297 1.13 -5.58 10.13
CA LEU A 297 0.29 -5.73 8.94
C LEU A 297 0.33 -7.14 8.37
N TRP A 298 1.49 -7.80 8.34
CA TRP A 298 1.59 -9.20 7.88
C TRP A 298 0.76 -10.16 8.74
N VAL A 299 0.69 -9.94 10.06
CA VAL A 299 -0.11 -10.77 10.96
C VAL A 299 -1.60 -10.56 10.71
N LEU A 300 -2.03 -9.32 10.51
CA LEU A 300 -3.44 -8.93 10.43
C LEU A 300 -4.05 -9.10 9.03
N ASP A 301 -3.22 -9.12 7.97
CA ASP A 301 -3.71 -9.11 6.60
C ASP A 301 -4.06 -10.50 6.07
N ARG A 302 -5.35 -10.78 6.11
CA ARG A 302 -6.04 -11.91 5.46
C ARG A 302 -7.09 -11.41 4.48
N THR A 303 -6.98 -10.17 4.02
CA THR A 303 -7.91 -9.59 3.05
C THR A 303 -7.91 -10.36 1.73
N ARG A 304 -9.00 -10.26 0.99
CA ARG A 304 -9.25 -10.99 -0.28
C ARG A 304 -9.29 -10.04 -1.47
N THR A 305 -9.44 -8.76 -1.20
CA THR A 305 -9.50 -7.72 -2.22
C THR A 305 -8.31 -6.75 -2.08
N PRO A 306 -7.77 -6.22 -3.19
CA PRO A 306 -6.73 -5.20 -3.13
C PRO A 306 -7.16 -3.95 -2.35
N MET A 307 -8.43 -3.54 -2.49
CA MET A 307 -9.04 -2.43 -1.76
C MET A 307 -9.04 -2.66 -0.25
N GLY A 308 -9.39 -3.89 0.20
CA GLY A 308 -9.30 -4.28 1.61
C GLY A 308 -7.88 -4.24 2.14
N GLY A 309 -6.89 -4.68 1.35
CA GLY A 309 -5.47 -4.63 1.72
C GLY A 309 -4.98 -3.20 1.93
N ARG A 310 -5.31 -2.27 1.02
CA ARG A 310 -4.99 -0.83 1.16
C ARG A 310 -5.67 -0.23 2.40
N MET A 311 -6.94 -0.52 2.60
CA MET A 311 -7.70 -0.03 3.76
C MET A 311 -7.16 -0.56 5.09
N LEU A 312 -6.79 -1.83 5.17
CA LEU A 312 -6.20 -2.40 6.38
C LEU A 312 -4.85 -1.75 6.71
N ARG A 313 -3.99 -1.52 5.70
CA ARG A 313 -2.75 -0.75 5.87
C ARG A 313 -3.04 0.63 6.44
N ALA A 314 -3.99 1.36 5.86
CA ALA A 314 -4.39 2.67 6.35
C ALA A 314 -4.93 2.62 7.80
N TRP A 315 -5.67 1.57 8.19
CA TRP A 315 -6.14 1.42 9.57
C TRP A 315 -5.01 1.16 10.56
N VAL A 316 -4.01 0.37 10.19
CA VAL A 316 -2.81 0.13 11.03
C VAL A 316 -2.01 1.41 11.23
N GLU A 317 -1.92 2.23 10.20
CA GLU A 317 -1.19 3.51 10.24
C GLU A 317 -1.98 4.65 10.92
N ARG A 318 -3.31 4.50 11.07
CA ARG A 318 -4.23 5.51 11.62
C ARG A 318 -5.17 4.92 12.67
N PRO A 319 -4.68 4.49 13.85
CA PRO A 319 -5.56 4.01 14.92
C PRO A 319 -6.50 5.11 15.39
N LEU A 320 -7.72 4.73 15.76
CA LEU A 320 -8.77 5.68 16.13
C LEU A 320 -8.60 6.20 17.56
N LEU A 321 -9.04 7.44 17.80
CA LEU A 321 -9.16 8.02 19.15
C LEU A 321 -10.59 7.95 19.69
N SER A 322 -11.58 7.85 18.82
CA SER A 322 -12.98 7.78 19.21
C SER A 322 -13.34 6.41 19.78
N VAL A 323 -13.61 6.34 21.09
CA VAL A 323 -14.09 5.12 21.76
C VAL A 323 -15.33 4.54 21.07
N VAL A 324 -16.26 5.39 20.62
CA VAL A 324 -17.49 4.97 19.93
C VAL A 324 -17.16 4.29 18.60
N ALA A 325 -16.27 4.88 17.81
CA ALA A 325 -15.88 4.31 16.52
C ALA A 325 -15.09 3.00 16.69
N ILE A 326 -14.21 2.90 17.70
CA ILE A 326 -13.50 1.68 18.05
C ILE A 326 -14.48 0.57 18.45
N LYS A 327 -15.40 0.86 19.39
CA LYS A 327 -16.43 -0.12 19.83
C LYS A 327 -17.32 -0.58 18.69
N ARG A 328 -17.64 0.30 17.73
CA ARG A 328 -18.41 -0.04 16.52
C ARG A 328 -17.67 -1.06 15.65
N ARG A 329 -16.36 -0.91 15.45
CA ARG A 329 -15.52 -1.90 14.74
C ARG A 329 -15.42 -3.21 15.52
N LEU A 330 -15.14 -3.15 16.82
CA LEU A 330 -15.06 -4.33 17.70
C LEU A 330 -16.35 -5.13 17.72
N ALA A 331 -17.51 -4.46 17.76
CA ALA A 331 -18.81 -5.13 17.71
C ALA A 331 -19.01 -5.89 16.39
N ALA A 332 -18.63 -5.29 15.26
CA ALA A 332 -18.70 -5.93 13.95
C ALA A 332 -17.77 -7.15 13.86
N VAL A 333 -16.52 -7.01 14.29
CA VAL A 333 -15.57 -8.13 14.37
C VAL A 333 -16.08 -9.24 15.25
N ASN A 334 -16.67 -8.91 16.43
CA ASN A 334 -17.20 -9.89 17.37
C ASN A 334 -18.36 -10.73 16.78
N GLU A 335 -19.26 -10.10 16.02
CA GLU A 335 -20.32 -10.84 15.32
C GLU A 335 -19.76 -11.79 14.27
N LEU A 336 -18.77 -11.33 13.48
CA LEU A 336 -18.10 -12.16 12.48
C LEU A 336 -17.27 -13.29 13.11
N VAL A 337 -16.69 -13.09 14.31
CA VAL A 337 -15.99 -14.14 15.07
C VAL A 337 -16.99 -15.22 15.50
N LYS A 338 -18.17 -14.84 16.00
CA LYS A 338 -19.19 -15.76 16.49
C LYS A 338 -19.86 -16.58 15.39
N ASP A 339 -20.15 -15.97 14.24
CA ASP A 339 -20.74 -16.65 13.09
C ASP A 339 -19.68 -16.99 12.04
N HIS A 340 -18.95 -18.08 12.31
CA HIS A 340 -17.88 -18.55 11.44
C HIS A 340 -18.38 -19.08 10.08
N VAL A 341 -19.63 -19.54 10.00
CA VAL A 341 -20.22 -20.05 8.75
C VAL A 341 -20.49 -18.89 7.79
N THR A 342 -21.26 -17.88 8.24
CA THR A 342 -21.57 -16.71 7.42
C THR A 342 -20.31 -15.93 7.07
N ARG A 343 -19.34 -15.81 8.00
CA ARG A 343 -18.02 -15.22 7.68
C ARG A 343 -17.32 -15.97 6.56
N GLY A 344 -17.33 -17.32 6.58
CA GLY A 344 -16.74 -18.15 5.52
C GLY A 344 -17.39 -17.90 4.16
N GLU A 345 -18.72 -17.76 4.10
CA GLU A 345 -19.48 -17.44 2.89
C GLU A 345 -19.15 -16.02 2.37
N LEU A 346 -19.01 -15.03 3.28
CA LEU A 346 -18.58 -13.66 2.94
C LEU A 346 -17.16 -13.66 2.34
N ILE A 347 -16.21 -14.37 2.96
CA ILE A 347 -14.83 -14.49 2.47
C ILE A 347 -14.77 -15.13 1.07
N LEU A 348 -15.62 -16.14 0.81
CA LEU A 348 -15.70 -16.76 -0.51
C LEU A 348 -16.27 -15.79 -1.56
N ALA A 349 -17.28 -15.01 -1.22
CA ALA A 349 -17.82 -13.99 -2.12
C ALA A 349 -16.83 -12.83 -2.37
N LEU A 350 -16.11 -12.40 -1.36
CA LEU A 350 -15.09 -11.36 -1.50
C LEU A 350 -13.94 -11.74 -2.45
N LYS A 351 -13.61 -13.04 -2.58
CA LYS A 351 -12.60 -13.51 -3.55
C LYS A 351 -12.99 -13.32 -5.02
N GLU A 352 -14.29 -13.16 -5.29
CA GLU A 352 -14.82 -12.94 -6.63
C GLU A 352 -14.77 -11.46 -7.02
N ILE A 353 -14.43 -10.55 -6.07
CA ILE A 353 -14.38 -9.11 -6.29
C ILE A 353 -12.95 -8.67 -6.59
N THR A 354 -12.79 -7.99 -7.70
CA THR A 354 -11.54 -7.35 -8.13
C THR A 354 -11.45 -5.90 -7.65
N ASP A 355 -10.44 -5.15 -8.09
CA ASP A 355 -10.18 -3.77 -7.65
C ASP A 355 -11.11 -2.74 -8.31
N LEU A 356 -12.32 -2.59 -7.77
CA LEU A 356 -13.32 -1.64 -8.30
C LEU A 356 -12.83 -0.19 -8.28
N GLN A 357 -12.03 0.22 -7.29
CA GLN A 357 -11.50 1.59 -7.20
C GLN A 357 -10.61 1.91 -8.40
N ARG A 358 -9.63 1.04 -8.71
CA ARG A 358 -8.74 1.23 -9.86
C ARG A 358 -9.45 1.01 -11.19
N LEU A 359 -10.43 0.12 -11.27
CA LEU A 359 -11.20 -0.11 -12.49
C LEU A 359 -12.04 1.10 -12.89
N VAL A 360 -12.71 1.75 -11.94
CA VAL A 360 -13.50 2.95 -12.25
C VAL A 360 -12.61 4.13 -12.61
N GLY A 361 -11.45 4.29 -11.98
CA GLY A 361 -10.43 5.28 -12.36
C GLY A 361 -10.03 5.12 -13.84
N ARG A 362 -9.77 3.88 -14.29
CA ARG A 362 -9.47 3.58 -15.71
C ARG A 362 -10.62 3.95 -16.65
N CYS A 363 -11.87 3.83 -16.21
CA CYS A 363 -13.01 4.30 -17.01
C CYS A 363 -12.97 5.81 -17.20
N VAL A 364 -12.71 6.58 -16.14
CA VAL A 364 -12.60 8.04 -16.18
C VAL A 364 -11.43 8.48 -17.06
N TYR A 365 -10.26 7.84 -16.96
CA TYR A 365 -9.10 8.14 -17.82
C TYR A 365 -9.29 7.73 -19.29
N GLY A 366 -10.36 7.04 -19.63
CA GLY A 366 -10.56 6.54 -20.99
C GLY A 366 -9.66 5.35 -21.37
N SER A 367 -8.90 4.78 -20.42
CA SER A 367 -8.00 3.65 -20.65
C SER A 367 -8.64 2.28 -20.41
N ALA A 368 -9.84 2.22 -19.83
CA ALA A 368 -10.56 0.97 -19.60
C ALA A 368 -10.95 0.27 -20.92
N GLY A 369 -10.69 -1.03 -20.99
CA GLY A 369 -11.10 -1.90 -22.08
C GLY A 369 -12.38 -2.68 -21.79
N GLY A 370 -12.80 -3.51 -22.74
CA GLY A 370 -13.99 -4.37 -22.60
C GLY A 370 -13.89 -5.32 -21.40
N LYS A 371 -12.70 -5.86 -21.11
CA LYS A 371 -12.44 -6.73 -19.95
C LYS A 371 -12.62 -6.00 -18.63
N ASP A 372 -12.25 -4.72 -18.56
CA ASP A 372 -12.41 -3.92 -17.34
C ASP A 372 -13.89 -3.66 -17.02
N LEU A 373 -14.69 -3.29 -18.04
CA LEU A 373 -16.12 -3.12 -17.86
C LEU A 373 -16.79 -4.44 -17.45
N ARG A 374 -16.39 -5.56 -18.04
CA ARG A 374 -16.89 -6.89 -17.66
C ARG A 374 -16.51 -7.23 -16.22
N ALA A 375 -15.29 -6.89 -15.78
CA ALA A 375 -14.85 -7.07 -14.38
C ALA A 375 -15.71 -6.24 -13.40
N ILE A 376 -16.05 -4.98 -13.73
CA ILE A 376 -16.97 -4.16 -12.92
C ILE A 376 -18.34 -4.83 -12.81
N ALA A 377 -18.91 -5.31 -13.92
CA ALA A 377 -20.20 -5.99 -13.90
C ALA A 377 -20.16 -7.29 -13.08
N ASN A 378 -19.11 -8.09 -13.25
CA ASN A 378 -18.92 -9.33 -12.49
C ASN A 378 -18.83 -9.05 -10.98
N CYS A 379 -18.09 -8.02 -10.55
CA CYS A 379 -18.07 -7.58 -9.15
C CYS A 379 -19.46 -7.17 -8.66
N ALA A 380 -20.20 -6.37 -9.44
CA ALA A 380 -21.53 -5.91 -9.05
C ALA A 380 -22.53 -7.05 -8.94
N MET A 381 -22.42 -8.11 -9.73
CA MET A 381 -23.27 -9.32 -9.63
C MET A 381 -23.08 -10.08 -8.31
N VAL A 382 -21.95 -9.89 -7.60
CA VAL A 382 -21.69 -10.51 -6.28
C VAL A 382 -22.35 -9.73 -5.14
N LEU A 383 -22.58 -8.42 -5.32
CA LEU A 383 -23.04 -7.52 -4.25
C LEU A 383 -24.39 -7.94 -3.61
N PRO A 384 -25.41 -8.37 -4.35
CA PRO A 384 -26.67 -8.86 -3.75
C PRO A 384 -26.46 -10.04 -2.79
N ARG A 385 -25.54 -10.95 -3.13
CA ARG A 385 -25.17 -12.09 -2.27
C ARG A 385 -24.52 -11.60 -0.98
N LEU A 386 -23.57 -10.66 -1.05
CA LEU A 386 -22.95 -10.06 0.13
C LEU A 386 -23.98 -9.39 1.02
N LYS A 387 -24.88 -8.61 0.45
CA LYS A 387 -25.93 -7.91 1.17
C LYS A 387 -26.89 -8.87 1.86
N ALA A 388 -27.30 -9.96 1.19
CA ALA A 388 -28.15 -11.00 1.78
C ALA A 388 -27.46 -11.69 2.98
N LEU A 389 -26.14 -11.93 2.91
CA LEU A 389 -25.36 -12.48 4.02
C LEU A 389 -25.26 -11.49 5.18
N LEU A 390 -25.02 -10.20 4.89
CA LEU A 390 -24.91 -9.13 5.88
C LEU A 390 -26.22 -8.88 6.63
N ALA A 391 -27.37 -9.15 6.05
CA ALA A 391 -28.67 -9.01 6.69
C ALA A 391 -28.86 -9.89 7.95
N LYS A 392 -28.02 -10.92 8.13
CA LYS A 392 -28.01 -11.78 9.32
C LYS A 392 -27.41 -11.11 10.57
N PHE A 393 -26.59 -10.07 10.40
CA PHE A 393 -25.88 -9.38 11.48
C PHE A 393 -26.66 -8.17 11.98
N ARG A 394 -26.38 -7.74 13.23
CA ARG A 394 -27.11 -6.66 13.92
C ARG A 394 -26.24 -5.45 14.25
N SER A 395 -24.91 -5.61 14.29
CA SER A 395 -24.01 -4.50 14.62
C SER A 395 -24.13 -3.38 13.59
N GLN A 396 -24.17 -2.14 14.10
CA GLN A 396 -24.30 -0.96 13.24
C GLN A 396 -23.22 -0.90 12.15
N GLY A 397 -22.00 -1.33 12.47
CA GLY A 397 -20.90 -1.35 11.51
C GLY A 397 -21.17 -2.24 10.29
N LEU A 398 -21.79 -3.41 10.47
CA LEU A 398 -22.15 -4.31 9.38
C LEU A 398 -23.43 -3.87 8.67
N GLN A 399 -24.40 -3.27 9.41
CA GLN A 399 -25.61 -2.71 8.80
C GLN A 399 -25.33 -1.53 7.87
N ASP A 400 -24.38 -0.66 8.24
CA ASP A 400 -23.97 0.43 7.36
C ASP A 400 -23.30 -0.07 6.07
N ILE A 401 -22.54 -1.17 6.15
CA ILE A 401 -21.99 -1.84 4.98
C ILE A 401 -23.12 -2.50 4.16
N ALA A 402 -24.11 -3.12 4.79
CA ALA A 402 -25.27 -3.71 4.11
C ALA A 402 -26.13 -2.69 3.34
N ALA A 403 -26.01 -1.39 3.68
CA ALA A 403 -26.69 -0.30 2.94
C ALA A 403 -26.00 0.05 1.60
N MET A 404 -24.90 -0.64 1.21
CA MET A 404 -24.21 -0.39 -0.05
C MET A 404 -25.15 -0.53 -1.26
N ASP A 405 -24.84 0.22 -2.33
CA ASP A 405 -25.52 0.13 -3.61
C ASP A 405 -25.09 -1.16 -4.36
N GLU A 406 -26.07 -1.91 -4.87
CA GLU A 406 -25.82 -3.13 -5.63
C GLU A 406 -25.47 -2.88 -7.10
N LEU A 407 -25.60 -1.65 -7.59
CA LEU A 407 -25.30 -1.21 -8.94
C LEU A 407 -26.05 -2.00 -10.05
N PRO A 408 -27.34 -2.33 -9.91
CA PRO A 408 -28.05 -3.21 -10.83
C PRO A 408 -28.21 -2.64 -12.23
N ASP A 409 -28.32 -1.33 -12.34
CA ASP A 409 -28.36 -0.60 -13.60
C ASP A 409 -27.05 -0.72 -14.39
N LEU A 410 -25.90 -0.66 -13.73
CA LEU A 410 -24.60 -0.86 -14.36
C LEU A 410 -24.44 -2.30 -14.87
N VAL A 411 -24.84 -3.28 -14.05
CA VAL A 411 -24.85 -4.69 -14.48
C VAL A 411 -25.67 -4.82 -15.75
N TYR A 412 -26.90 -4.27 -15.75
CA TYR A 412 -27.80 -4.34 -16.91
C TYR A 412 -27.18 -3.71 -18.17
N TYR A 413 -26.61 -2.52 -18.07
CA TYR A 413 -26.02 -1.84 -19.22
C TYR A 413 -24.80 -2.58 -19.78
N ILE A 414 -23.89 -3.02 -18.91
CA ILE A 414 -22.66 -3.69 -19.33
C ILE A 414 -22.98 -5.09 -19.87
N ASP A 415 -23.84 -5.86 -19.18
CA ASP A 415 -24.16 -7.22 -19.57
C ASP A 415 -24.89 -7.29 -20.91
N ARG A 416 -25.75 -6.31 -21.19
CA ARG A 416 -26.45 -6.19 -22.48
C ARG A 416 -25.52 -5.79 -23.62
N ALA A 417 -24.50 -4.95 -23.33
CA ALA A 417 -23.64 -4.35 -24.35
C ALA A 417 -22.37 -5.16 -24.63
N VAL A 418 -21.64 -5.55 -23.58
CA VAL A 418 -20.28 -6.10 -23.69
C VAL A 418 -20.33 -7.62 -23.80
N ALA A 419 -19.56 -8.19 -24.70
CA ALA A 419 -19.38 -9.63 -24.85
C ALA A 419 -18.85 -10.29 -23.58
N ASP A 420 -19.06 -11.61 -23.38
CA ASP A 420 -18.60 -12.32 -22.18
C ASP A 420 -17.08 -12.40 -22.11
N ASP A 421 -16.40 -12.59 -23.22
CA ASP A 421 -14.94 -12.57 -23.36
C ASP A 421 -14.53 -11.56 -24.45
N PRO A 422 -14.52 -10.25 -24.12
CA PRO A 422 -14.18 -9.22 -25.08
C PRO A 422 -12.68 -9.25 -25.39
N PRO A 423 -12.25 -8.84 -26.60
CA PRO A 423 -10.86 -8.77 -26.99
C PRO A 423 -10.07 -7.80 -26.09
N PHE A 424 -8.76 -7.95 -26.09
CA PHE A 424 -7.87 -7.07 -25.32
C PHE A 424 -7.87 -5.64 -25.86
N SER A 425 -7.81 -5.48 -27.19
CA SER A 425 -7.79 -4.18 -27.86
C SER A 425 -9.20 -3.73 -28.23
N VAL A 426 -9.55 -2.51 -27.84
CA VAL A 426 -10.86 -1.90 -28.13
C VAL A 426 -11.05 -1.53 -29.62
N ARG A 427 -9.97 -1.55 -30.41
CA ARG A 427 -10.00 -1.19 -31.83
C ARG A 427 -10.03 -2.37 -32.78
N GLU A 428 -9.98 -3.60 -32.27
CA GLU A 428 -10.00 -4.82 -33.11
C GLU A 428 -11.40 -5.31 -33.47
N GLY A 429 -12.42 -4.72 -32.84
CA GLY A 429 -13.82 -5.15 -32.97
C GLY A 429 -14.14 -6.39 -32.13
N GLY A 430 -15.42 -6.76 -32.03
CA GLY A 430 -15.88 -7.92 -31.26
C GLY A 430 -16.08 -7.67 -29.78
N ILE A 431 -16.13 -6.41 -29.33
CA ILE A 431 -16.39 -6.01 -27.94
C ILE A 431 -17.87 -6.10 -27.62
N LEU A 432 -18.73 -5.65 -28.55
CA LEU A 432 -20.16 -5.54 -28.33
C LEU A 432 -20.91 -6.81 -28.72
N ARG A 433 -21.93 -7.17 -27.95
CA ARG A 433 -22.80 -8.30 -28.23
C ARG A 433 -23.64 -8.05 -29.49
N PRO A 434 -23.97 -9.11 -30.26
CA PRO A 434 -25.04 -9.05 -31.26
C PRO A 434 -26.37 -8.67 -30.60
N GLY A 435 -27.20 -7.87 -31.28
CA GLY A 435 -28.50 -7.40 -30.76
C GLY A 435 -28.43 -6.12 -29.92
N TYR A 436 -27.25 -5.55 -29.71
CA TYR A 436 -27.11 -4.29 -28.95
C TYR A 436 -27.37 -3.05 -29.80
N SER A 437 -26.86 -3.01 -31.06
CA SER A 437 -27.05 -1.92 -32.02
C SER A 437 -27.50 -2.47 -33.35
N GLU A 438 -28.69 -2.04 -33.82
CA GLU A 438 -29.24 -2.44 -35.09
C GLU A 438 -28.32 -2.08 -36.28
N GLU A 439 -27.69 -0.89 -36.23
CA GLU A 439 -26.75 -0.44 -37.27
C GLU A 439 -25.50 -1.33 -37.32
N LEU A 440 -24.96 -1.68 -36.17
CA LEU A 440 -23.76 -2.54 -36.04
C LEU A 440 -24.09 -3.96 -36.54
N ASP A 441 -25.27 -4.49 -36.22
CA ASP A 441 -25.69 -5.81 -36.61
C ASP A 441 -25.95 -5.87 -38.14
N HIS A 442 -26.53 -4.80 -38.72
CA HIS A 442 -26.67 -4.69 -40.17
C HIS A 442 -25.31 -4.69 -40.88
N LEU A 443 -24.33 -3.95 -40.36
CA LEU A 443 -22.97 -3.96 -40.92
C LEU A 443 -22.28 -5.31 -40.79
N ARG A 444 -22.53 -6.04 -39.69
CA ARG A 444 -22.03 -7.41 -39.48
C ARG A 444 -22.67 -8.38 -40.47
N ASP A 445 -23.98 -8.25 -40.71
CA ASP A 445 -24.69 -9.05 -41.71
C ASP A 445 -24.14 -8.81 -43.15
N VAL A 446 -23.82 -7.57 -43.48
CA VAL A 446 -23.16 -7.23 -44.77
C VAL A 446 -21.79 -7.91 -44.86
N ARG A 447 -20.96 -7.86 -43.80
CA ARG A 447 -19.66 -8.54 -43.76
C ARG A 447 -19.78 -10.06 -43.91
N ASP A 448 -20.69 -10.68 -43.17
CA ASP A 448 -20.84 -12.14 -43.11
C ASP A 448 -21.50 -12.68 -44.41
N ASN A 449 -22.46 -11.98 -44.96
CA ASN A 449 -23.04 -12.25 -46.29
C ASN A 449 -22.01 -12.02 -47.41
N GLY A 450 -21.06 -11.12 -47.21
CA GLY A 450 -19.97 -10.86 -48.15
C GLY A 450 -19.11 -12.08 -48.42
N ALA A 451 -18.83 -12.92 -47.45
CA ALA A 451 -18.12 -14.19 -47.65
C ALA A 451 -18.94 -15.15 -48.54
N ARG A 452 -20.28 -15.15 -48.40
CA ARG A 452 -21.17 -15.90 -49.25
C ARG A 452 -21.24 -15.30 -50.67
N MET A 453 -21.29 -13.98 -50.80
CA MET A 453 -21.28 -13.30 -52.11
C MET A 453 -19.97 -13.56 -52.86
N VAL A 454 -18.83 -13.58 -52.18
CA VAL A 454 -17.54 -13.95 -52.79
C VAL A 454 -17.55 -15.41 -53.23
N ALA A 455 -18.14 -16.34 -52.47
CA ALA A 455 -18.26 -17.74 -52.81
C ALA A 455 -19.25 -17.96 -53.97
N GLU A 456 -20.34 -17.22 -54.00
CA GLU A 456 -21.31 -17.22 -55.08
C GLU A 456 -20.70 -16.66 -56.38
N LEU A 457 -19.93 -15.57 -56.29
CA LEU A 457 -19.18 -15.01 -57.40
C LEU A 457 -18.13 -16.02 -57.92
N GLU A 458 -17.41 -16.68 -57.00
CA GLU A 458 -16.44 -17.73 -57.35
C GLU A 458 -17.12 -18.88 -58.10
N ALA A 459 -18.29 -19.33 -57.64
CA ALA A 459 -19.05 -20.41 -58.27
C ALA A 459 -19.56 -20.01 -59.70
N ARG A 460 -20.10 -18.77 -59.83
CA ARG A 460 -20.56 -18.19 -61.03
C ARG A 460 -19.44 -18.01 -62.10
N GLU A 461 -18.29 -17.51 -61.62
CA GLU A 461 -17.10 -17.32 -62.45
C GLU A 461 -16.48 -18.67 -62.88
N ARG A 462 -16.53 -19.72 -62.05
CA ARG A 462 -16.16 -21.09 -62.44
C ARG A 462 -17.04 -21.65 -63.55
N GLU A 463 -18.35 -21.41 -63.41
CA GLU A 463 -19.34 -21.87 -64.43
C GLU A 463 -19.16 -21.08 -65.73
N ARG A 464 -19.05 -19.76 -65.69
CA ARG A 464 -18.85 -18.86 -66.83
C ARG A 464 -17.57 -19.18 -67.62
N THR A 465 -16.47 -19.41 -66.93
CA THR A 465 -15.16 -19.64 -67.56
C THR A 465 -14.87 -21.10 -67.84
N GLY A 466 -15.58 -22.05 -67.20
CA GLY A 466 -15.28 -23.47 -67.28
C GLY A 466 -14.02 -23.91 -66.54
N ILE A 467 -13.37 -23.00 -65.84
CA ILE A 467 -12.13 -23.24 -65.13
C ILE A 467 -12.42 -23.82 -63.72
N LYS A 468 -12.44 -25.13 -63.58
CA LYS A 468 -12.83 -25.86 -62.36
C LYS A 468 -11.94 -25.51 -61.13
N LYS A 469 -10.68 -25.07 -61.29
CA LYS A 469 -9.75 -24.75 -60.24
C LYS A 469 -9.60 -23.24 -59.96
N LEU A 470 -10.44 -22.41 -60.56
CA LEU A 470 -10.51 -20.98 -60.28
C LEU A 470 -10.87 -20.79 -58.80
N LYS A 471 -10.20 -19.88 -58.11
CA LYS A 471 -10.47 -19.47 -56.72
C LYS A 471 -10.41 -17.99 -56.58
N ILE A 472 -11.25 -17.43 -55.74
CA ILE A 472 -11.12 -16.04 -55.28
C ILE A 472 -10.37 -16.05 -53.98
N GLY A 473 -9.24 -15.35 -53.92
CA GLY A 473 -8.38 -15.19 -52.74
C GLY A 473 -8.26 -13.74 -52.34
N TYR A 474 -7.79 -13.50 -51.09
CA TYR A 474 -7.52 -12.19 -50.54
C TYR A 474 -6.06 -12.08 -50.14
N ASN A 475 -5.47 -10.91 -50.38
CA ASN A 475 -4.11 -10.56 -49.94
C ASN A 475 -4.10 -9.13 -49.43
N LYS A 476 -3.49 -8.89 -48.28
CA LYS A 476 -3.41 -7.54 -47.62
C LYS A 476 -2.84 -6.44 -48.53
N VAL A 477 -1.92 -6.78 -49.43
CA VAL A 477 -1.27 -5.82 -50.36
C VAL A 477 -2.10 -5.58 -51.62
N PHE A 478 -2.73 -6.62 -52.12
CA PHE A 478 -3.42 -6.58 -53.44
C PHE A 478 -4.94 -6.66 -53.35
N GLY A 479 -5.54 -6.86 -52.19
CA GLY A 479 -6.97 -7.06 -51.99
C GLY A 479 -7.47 -8.41 -52.56
N TYR A 480 -8.75 -8.47 -52.94
CA TYR A 480 -9.32 -9.65 -53.59
C TYR A 480 -8.81 -9.87 -55.01
N TYR A 481 -8.63 -11.12 -55.38
CA TYR A 481 -8.16 -11.51 -56.71
C TYR A 481 -8.74 -12.87 -57.11
N ILE A 482 -8.94 -13.07 -58.42
CA ILE A 482 -9.29 -14.35 -59.02
C ILE A 482 -7.98 -15.05 -59.39
N ASP A 483 -7.72 -16.18 -58.78
CA ASP A 483 -6.54 -17.03 -59.00
C ASP A 483 -6.82 -18.06 -60.06
N VAL A 484 -6.19 -17.95 -61.21
CA VAL A 484 -6.35 -18.83 -62.36
C VAL A 484 -5.06 -19.63 -62.55
N PRO A 485 -5.11 -21.00 -62.43
CA PRO A 485 -3.95 -21.83 -62.74
C PRO A 485 -3.59 -21.79 -64.25
N ARG A 486 -2.31 -21.58 -64.50
CA ARG A 486 -1.81 -21.62 -65.90
C ARG A 486 -2.12 -22.92 -66.62
N SER A 487 -2.28 -24.04 -65.93
CA SER A 487 -2.66 -25.34 -66.48
C SER A 487 -4.07 -25.39 -66.97
N ALA A 488 -4.92 -24.38 -66.73
CA ALA A 488 -6.30 -24.31 -67.19
C ALA A 488 -6.46 -23.74 -68.65
N GLY A 489 -5.36 -23.28 -69.24
CA GLY A 489 -5.35 -22.62 -70.58
C GLY A 489 -5.78 -21.15 -70.47
N LEU A 490 -4.88 -20.22 -70.83
CA LEU A 490 -5.14 -18.78 -70.77
C LEU A 490 -6.16 -18.32 -71.81
N GLU A 491 -6.48 -19.16 -72.77
CA GLU A 491 -7.50 -18.96 -73.82
C GLU A 491 -8.94 -18.90 -73.31
N ASN A 492 -9.14 -19.44 -72.07
CA ASN A 492 -10.47 -19.46 -71.45
C ASN A 492 -10.69 -18.28 -70.51
N VAL A 493 -9.69 -17.36 -70.36
CA VAL A 493 -9.84 -16.17 -69.52
C VAL A 493 -10.65 -15.12 -70.25
N PRO A 494 -11.76 -14.62 -69.68
CA PRO A 494 -12.59 -13.61 -70.33
C PRO A 494 -11.86 -12.28 -70.54
N GLU A 495 -12.27 -11.48 -71.55
CA GLU A 495 -11.65 -10.16 -71.84
C GLU A 495 -11.82 -9.13 -70.68
N ASP A 496 -12.86 -9.29 -69.85
CA ASP A 496 -13.15 -8.42 -68.73
C ASP A 496 -12.25 -8.68 -67.49
N TYR A 497 -11.41 -9.74 -67.52
CA TYR A 497 -10.44 -10.01 -66.50
C TYR A 497 -9.19 -9.13 -66.64
N ILE A 498 -9.03 -8.20 -65.70
CA ILE A 498 -7.88 -7.34 -65.70
C ILE A 498 -6.75 -8.02 -64.90
N ARG A 499 -5.62 -8.23 -65.57
CA ARG A 499 -4.44 -8.91 -65.00
C ARG A 499 -3.81 -8.05 -63.92
N LYS A 500 -3.63 -8.63 -62.70
CA LYS A 500 -3.04 -7.95 -61.52
C LYS A 500 -1.63 -8.43 -61.19
N GLN A 501 -1.37 -9.74 -61.26
CA GLN A 501 -0.08 -10.35 -60.96
C GLN A 501 0.11 -11.69 -61.67
N THR A 502 1.35 -11.93 -62.13
CA THR A 502 1.77 -13.21 -62.71
C THR A 502 2.65 -13.95 -61.71
N LEU A 503 2.29 -15.18 -61.36
CA LEU A 503 3.05 -16.10 -60.51
C LEU A 503 3.59 -17.26 -61.36
N VAL A 504 4.46 -18.08 -60.79
CA VAL A 504 5.09 -19.21 -61.48
C VAL A 504 4.04 -20.22 -61.96
N SER A 505 3.01 -20.53 -61.13
CA SER A 505 1.98 -21.54 -61.38
C SER A 505 0.59 -20.99 -61.70
N ASN A 506 0.30 -19.74 -61.34
CA ASN A 506 -1.02 -19.13 -61.42
C ASN A 506 -0.91 -17.70 -61.98
N GLU A 507 -2.02 -17.19 -62.49
CA GLU A 507 -2.16 -15.76 -62.81
C GLU A 507 -3.33 -15.18 -61.98
N ARG A 508 -3.16 -13.97 -61.49
CA ARG A 508 -4.16 -13.28 -60.66
C ARG A 508 -4.80 -12.16 -61.44
N TYR A 509 -6.13 -12.16 -61.39
CA TYR A 509 -6.96 -11.20 -62.09
C TYR A 509 -7.93 -10.54 -61.12
N PHE A 510 -8.56 -9.45 -61.58
CA PHE A 510 -9.73 -8.88 -60.92
C PHE A 510 -10.75 -8.48 -61.99
N THR A 511 -12.03 -8.46 -61.63
CA THR A 511 -13.12 -7.91 -62.40
C THR A 511 -13.66 -6.66 -61.73
N GLN A 512 -14.38 -5.84 -62.47
CA GLN A 512 -15.03 -4.64 -61.93
C GLN A 512 -16.00 -5.01 -60.80
N GLU A 513 -16.77 -6.08 -60.96
CA GLU A 513 -17.71 -6.59 -59.93
C GLU A 513 -16.98 -7.07 -58.64
N LEU A 514 -15.86 -7.78 -58.80
CA LEU A 514 -15.04 -8.16 -57.63
C LEU A 514 -14.50 -6.95 -56.87
N LYS A 515 -14.14 -5.90 -57.61
CA LYS A 515 -13.61 -4.66 -57.03
C LYS A 515 -14.69 -3.85 -56.30
N GLU A 516 -15.91 -3.83 -56.82
CA GLU A 516 -17.06 -3.20 -56.15
C GLU A 516 -17.45 -3.97 -54.89
N LEU A 517 -17.44 -5.29 -54.92
CA LEU A 517 -17.66 -6.15 -53.77
C LEU A 517 -16.57 -5.96 -52.74
N GLU A 518 -15.28 -5.88 -53.13
CA GLU A 518 -14.16 -5.58 -52.29
C GLU A 518 -14.33 -4.26 -51.54
N ASN A 519 -14.65 -3.18 -52.25
CA ASN A 519 -14.88 -1.87 -51.65
C ASN A 519 -15.99 -1.91 -50.61
N THR A 520 -17.11 -2.62 -50.92
CA THR A 520 -18.21 -2.76 -49.96
C THR A 520 -17.80 -3.49 -48.69
N LEU A 521 -17.04 -4.59 -48.82
CA LEU A 521 -16.58 -5.40 -47.68
C LEU A 521 -15.53 -4.70 -46.81
N LEU A 522 -14.57 -4.00 -47.44
CA LEU A 522 -13.54 -3.24 -46.71
C LEU A 522 -14.16 -2.06 -45.97
N THR A 523 -15.03 -1.29 -46.64
CA THR A 523 -15.74 -0.17 -46.02
C THR A 523 -16.62 -0.64 -44.86
N ALA A 524 -17.33 -1.79 -45.02
CA ALA A 524 -18.12 -2.34 -43.90
C ALA A 524 -17.28 -2.73 -42.70
N ARG A 525 -16.09 -3.32 -42.92
CA ARG A 525 -15.18 -3.72 -41.85
C ARG A 525 -14.65 -2.52 -41.05
N ASP A 526 -14.17 -1.49 -41.73
CA ASP A 526 -13.65 -0.29 -41.10
C ASP A 526 -14.77 0.44 -40.37
N ARG A 527 -15.97 0.51 -40.98
CA ARG A 527 -17.15 1.10 -40.36
C ARG A 527 -17.61 0.35 -39.09
N ILE A 528 -17.54 -1.01 -39.09
CA ILE A 528 -17.83 -1.82 -37.91
C ILE A 528 -16.90 -1.46 -36.77
N ASN A 529 -15.59 -1.44 -37.02
CA ASN A 529 -14.60 -1.17 -35.97
C ASN A 529 -14.75 0.25 -35.39
N GLU A 530 -15.01 1.23 -36.28
CA GLU A 530 -15.21 2.63 -35.87
C GLU A 530 -16.49 2.81 -35.04
N LEU A 531 -17.63 2.27 -35.52
CA LEU A 531 -18.91 2.36 -34.83
C LEU A 531 -18.88 1.61 -33.48
N GLU A 532 -18.27 0.41 -33.47
CA GLU A 532 -18.13 -0.38 -32.25
C GLU A 532 -17.28 0.34 -31.20
N TYR A 533 -16.21 0.99 -31.64
CA TYR A 533 -15.37 1.83 -30.75
C TYR A 533 -16.14 3.05 -30.21
N GLN A 534 -16.92 3.73 -31.05
CA GLN A 534 -17.73 4.89 -30.61
C GLN A 534 -18.77 4.47 -29.56
N ILE A 535 -19.54 3.41 -29.84
CA ILE A 535 -20.53 2.89 -28.87
C ILE A 535 -19.86 2.44 -27.57
N PHE A 536 -18.69 1.82 -27.67
CA PHE A 536 -17.93 1.40 -26.49
C PHE A 536 -17.48 2.61 -25.65
N CYS A 537 -17.01 3.68 -26.26
CA CYS A 537 -16.64 4.92 -25.58
C CYS A 537 -17.84 5.52 -24.82
N GLU A 538 -19.01 5.61 -25.47
CA GLU A 538 -20.25 6.08 -24.82
C GLU A 538 -20.63 5.23 -23.61
N LEU A 539 -20.50 3.91 -23.71
CA LEU A 539 -20.76 3.01 -22.59
C LEU A 539 -19.77 3.22 -21.44
N ARG A 540 -18.48 3.33 -21.77
CA ARG A 540 -17.42 3.60 -20.79
C ARG A 540 -17.65 4.93 -20.07
N ASP A 541 -17.99 6.00 -20.78
CA ASP A 541 -18.24 7.31 -20.24
C ASP A 541 -19.51 7.32 -19.34
N LYS A 542 -20.52 6.49 -19.70
CA LYS A 542 -21.68 6.26 -18.86
C LYS A 542 -21.33 5.55 -17.55
N VAL A 543 -20.40 4.60 -17.56
CA VAL A 543 -19.88 3.96 -16.33
C VAL A 543 -19.06 4.96 -15.54
N ALA A 544 -18.19 5.74 -16.17
CA ALA A 544 -17.38 6.78 -15.57
C ALA A 544 -18.24 7.83 -14.84
N SER A 545 -19.41 8.21 -15.39
CA SER A 545 -20.33 9.15 -14.75
C SER A 545 -20.96 8.64 -13.44
N GLN A 546 -20.80 7.35 -13.11
CA GLN A 546 -21.28 6.74 -11.86
C GLN A 546 -20.15 6.52 -10.84
N VAL A 547 -19.03 7.21 -11.00
CA VAL A 547 -17.80 7.02 -10.20
C VAL A 547 -18.06 7.09 -8.71
N ASP A 548 -18.83 8.05 -8.21
CA ASP A 548 -19.12 8.23 -6.78
C ASP A 548 -19.85 7.03 -6.17
N ARG A 549 -20.82 6.47 -6.90
CA ARG A 549 -21.58 5.29 -6.46
C ARG A 549 -20.69 4.07 -6.39
N ILE A 550 -19.85 3.87 -7.43
CA ILE A 550 -18.94 2.73 -7.51
C ILE A 550 -17.87 2.84 -6.42
N GLN A 551 -17.31 4.02 -6.18
CA GLN A 551 -16.33 4.24 -5.11
C GLN A 551 -16.93 4.02 -3.72
N ALA A 552 -18.15 4.53 -3.46
CA ALA A 552 -18.83 4.31 -2.20
C ALA A 552 -19.07 2.81 -1.92
N THR A 553 -19.46 2.06 -2.95
CA THR A 553 -19.63 0.61 -2.87
C THR A 553 -18.29 -0.11 -2.66
N ALA A 554 -17.25 0.29 -3.38
CA ALA A 554 -15.90 -0.23 -3.22
C ALA A 554 -15.36 -0.04 -1.79
N ASP A 555 -15.60 1.13 -1.19
CA ASP A 555 -15.24 1.43 0.21
C ASP A 555 -16.02 0.54 1.20
N ALA A 556 -17.30 0.29 0.95
CA ALA A 556 -18.10 -0.61 1.78
C ALA A 556 -17.57 -2.05 1.70
N VAL A 557 -17.24 -2.53 0.51
CA VAL A 557 -16.62 -3.85 0.30
C VAL A 557 -15.24 -3.93 0.97
N ALA A 558 -14.41 -2.91 0.85
CA ALA A 558 -13.10 -2.86 1.49
C ALA A 558 -13.20 -2.93 3.02
N ARG A 559 -14.16 -2.19 3.62
CA ARG A 559 -14.45 -2.27 5.07
C ARG A 559 -14.89 -3.66 5.49
N LEU A 560 -15.77 -4.30 4.73
CA LEU A 560 -16.19 -5.67 5.00
C LEU A 560 -15.02 -6.63 4.98
N ASP A 561 -14.15 -6.52 3.97
CA ASP A 561 -12.98 -7.37 3.80
C ASP A 561 -12.00 -7.22 4.97
N VAL A 562 -11.73 -5.98 5.43
CA VAL A 562 -10.91 -5.72 6.62
C VAL A 562 -11.53 -6.34 7.87
N LEU A 563 -12.84 -6.16 8.10
CA LEU A 563 -13.51 -6.73 9.28
C LEU A 563 -13.50 -8.27 9.25
N CYS A 564 -13.68 -8.88 8.07
CA CYS A 564 -13.54 -10.33 7.89
C CYS A 564 -12.11 -10.81 8.15
N SER A 565 -11.11 -10.07 7.68
CA SER A 565 -9.69 -10.34 7.92
C SER A 565 -9.36 -10.32 9.41
N LEU A 566 -9.76 -9.27 10.15
CA LEU A 566 -9.55 -9.16 11.59
C LEU A 566 -10.25 -10.28 12.37
N ALA A 567 -11.46 -10.66 11.95
CA ALA A 567 -12.20 -11.77 12.56
C ALA A 567 -11.56 -13.15 12.28
N GLU A 568 -11.06 -13.37 11.06
CA GLU A 568 -10.32 -14.59 10.69
C GLU A 568 -9.05 -14.74 11.52
N VAL A 569 -8.26 -13.65 11.63
CA VAL A 569 -7.04 -13.59 12.43
C VAL A 569 -7.33 -13.82 13.91
N ALA A 570 -8.38 -13.21 14.45
CA ALA A 570 -8.76 -13.36 15.84
C ALA A 570 -9.07 -14.83 16.21
N VAL A 571 -9.80 -15.53 15.35
CA VAL A 571 -10.12 -16.95 15.57
C VAL A 571 -8.87 -17.82 15.40
N HIS A 572 -8.08 -17.59 14.36
CA HIS A 572 -6.90 -18.41 14.06
C HIS A 572 -5.83 -18.33 15.15
N ASN A 573 -5.62 -17.11 15.72
CA ASN A 573 -4.55 -16.84 16.68
C ASN A 573 -5.05 -16.80 18.14
N ASN A 574 -6.31 -17.16 18.41
CA ASN A 574 -6.91 -17.07 19.75
C ASN A 574 -6.74 -15.69 20.38
N TYR A 575 -7.15 -14.65 19.65
CA TYR A 575 -7.18 -13.28 20.17
C TYR A 575 -8.52 -12.99 20.85
N THR A 576 -8.50 -12.11 21.84
CA THR A 576 -9.68 -11.74 22.65
C THR A 576 -10.16 -10.33 22.33
N MET A 577 -11.45 -10.08 22.50
CA MET A 577 -12.03 -8.76 22.36
C MET A 577 -11.56 -7.85 23.51
N PRO A 578 -10.84 -6.75 23.24
CA PRO A 578 -10.47 -5.81 24.28
C PRO A 578 -11.66 -4.97 24.72
N GLU A 579 -11.67 -4.56 25.99
CA GLU A 579 -12.52 -3.49 26.47
C GLU A 579 -11.80 -2.15 26.26
N VAL A 580 -12.42 -1.22 25.50
CA VAL A 580 -11.82 0.08 25.18
C VAL A 580 -12.67 1.19 25.78
N ASP A 581 -12.05 2.10 26.51
CA ASP A 581 -12.73 3.18 27.20
C ASP A 581 -11.89 4.47 27.27
N ALA A 582 -12.32 5.46 28.05
CA ALA A 582 -11.64 6.73 28.29
C ALA A 582 -10.90 6.78 29.65
N SER A 583 -10.70 5.63 30.31
CA SER A 583 -10.19 5.55 31.69
C SER A 583 -8.69 5.90 31.84
N ARG A 584 -7.93 5.94 30.76
CA ARG A 584 -6.47 6.03 30.75
C ARG A 584 -5.75 4.84 31.43
N GLU A 585 -6.46 3.72 31.69
CA GLU A 585 -5.87 2.50 32.21
C GLU A 585 -5.46 1.57 31.08
N LEU A 586 -4.31 0.96 31.19
CA LEU A 586 -3.83 -0.12 30.35
C LEU A 586 -3.63 -1.35 31.23
N HIS A 587 -4.56 -2.29 31.20
CA HIS A 587 -4.51 -3.54 31.94
C HIS A 587 -4.59 -4.71 30.96
N ILE A 588 -3.45 -5.35 30.71
CA ILE A 588 -3.33 -6.47 29.79
C ILE A 588 -2.93 -7.69 30.58
N VAL A 589 -3.72 -8.76 30.52
CA VAL A 589 -3.46 -10.02 31.19
C VAL A 589 -2.98 -11.05 30.18
N GLU A 590 -1.86 -11.68 30.46
CA GLU A 590 -1.24 -12.70 29.57
C GLU A 590 -1.08 -12.20 28.11
N GLY A 591 -0.56 -10.98 27.97
CA GLY A 591 -0.28 -10.40 26.66
C GLY A 591 0.82 -11.17 25.93
N ARG A 592 0.65 -11.30 24.59
CA ARG A 592 1.62 -11.96 23.69
C ARG A 592 2.02 -10.99 22.59
N HIS A 593 3.23 -11.15 22.06
CA HIS A 593 3.69 -10.31 20.95
C HIS A 593 3.15 -10.85 19.61
N PRO A 594 2.27 -10.11 18.90
CA PRO A 594 1.53 -10.65 17.74
C PRO A 594 2.44 -11.17 16.63
N VAL A 595 3.59 -10.53 16.40
CA VAL A 595 4.51 -10.92 15.33
C VAL A 595 5.43 -12.05 15.78
N VAL A 596 6.02 -11.92 16.98
CA VAL A 596 7.00 -12.91 17.48
C VAL A 596 6.34 -14.28 17.68
N GLU A 597 5.10 -14.33 18.21
CA GLU A 597 4.39 -15.61 18.37
C GLU A 597 4.16 -16.36 17.05
N GLN A 598 3.99 -15.62 15.93
CA GLN A 598 3.81 -16.22 14.59
C GLN A 598 5.15 -16.63 13.93
N THR A 599 6.28 -16.09 14.39
CA THR A 599 7.60 -16.41 13.85
C THR A 599 8.26 -17.57 14.61
N LEU A 600 7.87 -17.81 15.85
CA LEU A 600 8.35 -18.95 16.65
C LEU A 600 7.70 -20.24 16.15
N LYS A 601 8.52 -21.20 15.67
CA LYS A 601 8.04 -22.48 15.12
C LYS A 601 7.99 -23.61 16.16
N GLU A 602 8.89 -23.61 17.14
CA GLU A 602 9.13 -24.74 18.04
C GLU A 602 8.99 -24.40 19.52
N VAL A 603 8.88 -23.13 19.87
CA VAL A 603 8.82 -22.67 21.26
C VAL A 603 7.56 -21.81 21.45
N LEU A 604 6.79 -22.10 22.47
CA LEU A 604 5.64 -21.28 22.84
C LEU A 604 6.10 -19.92 23.34
N PHE A 605 5.37 -18.86 22.96
CA PHE A 605 5.60 -17.53 23.48
C PHE A 605 5.19 -17.46 24.96
N VAL A 606 6.03 -16.87 25.80
CA VAL A 606 5.72 -16.70 27.24
C VAL A 606 4.89 -15.41 27.42
N PRO A 607 3.62 -15.51 27.83
CA PRO A 607 2.76 -14.37 27.99
C PRO A 607 3.13 -13.56 29.24
N ASN A 608 2.92 -12.22 29.18
CA ASN A 608 3.22 -11.29 30.26
C ASN A 608 2.09 -10.31 30.52
N ASP A 609 1.91 -9.94 31.79
CA ASP A 609 0.94 -8.96 32.22
C ASP A 609 1.50 -7.55 32.12
N THR A 610 0.62 -6.56 31.88
CA THR A 610 0.98 -5.16 31.87
C THR A 610 -0.09 -4.35 32.59
N LEU A 611 0.32 -3.54 33.57
CA LEU A 611 -0.55 -2.58 34.23
C LEU A 611 0.10 -1.20 34.19
N LEU A 612 -0.59 -0.24 33.55
CA LEU A 612 -0.22 1.18 33.57
C LEU A 612 -1.48 2.01 33.78
N ASN A 613 -1.44 2.97 34.70
CA ASN A 613 -2.57 3.83 35.03
C ASN A 613 -2.14 5.23 35.43
N ASP A 614 -3.06 6.15 35.66
CA ASP A 614 -2.75 7.50 36.17
C ASP A 614 -2.43 7.55 37.65
N GLY A 615 -2.52 6.42 38.38
CA GLY A 615 -2.31 6.30 39.81
C GLY A 615 -0.89 5.90 40.18
N GLU A 616 -0.80 4.73 40.83
CA GLU A 616 0.43 4.18 41.37
C GLU A 616 1.30 3.45 40.36
N ASP A 617 0.76 3.04 39.22
CA ASP A 617 1.45 2.27 38.17
C ASP A 617 1.54 3.08 36.87
N ARG A 618 2.07 4.32 36.94
CA ARG A 618 2.19 5.20 35.78
C ARG A 618 3.43 4.92 34.95
N LEU A 619 4.53 4.63 35.62
CA LEU A 619 5.83 4.41 35.03
C LEU A 619 6.39 3.06 35.48
N ALA A 620 6.65 2.18 34.55
CA ALA A 620 7.25 0.88 34.77
C ALA A 620 8.74 0.91 34.39
N ILE A 621 9.64 0.79 35.39
CA ILE A 621 11.08 0.58 35.16
C ILE A 621 11.30 -0.91 34.95
N VAL A 622 11.79 -1.32 33.78
CA VAL A 622 12.03 -2.73 33.41
C VAL A 622 13.53 -3.00 33.41
N THR A 623 13.99 -3.79 34.37
CA THR A 623 15.40 -4.18 34.50
C THR A 623 15.63 -5.65 34.07
N GLY A 624 16.89 -6.05 33.96
CA GLY A 624 17.27 -7.44 33.63
C GLY A 624 18.25 -7.56 32.45
N PRO A 625 18.71 -8.76 32.15
CA PRO A 625 19.76 -8.98 31.14
C PRO A 625 19.33 -8.64 29.72
N ASN A 626 20.31 -8.28 28.87
CA ASN A 626 20.10 -8.21 27.43
C ASN A 626 19.72 -9.58 26.89
N MET A 627 18.96 -9.62 25.81
CA MET A 627 18.40 -10.83 25.17
C MET A 627 17.30 -11.55 25.97
N ALA A 628 16.97 -11.11 27.20
CA ALA A 628 15.89 -11.70 27.96
C ALA A 628 14.50 -11.37 27.43
N GLY A 629 14.35 -10.28 26.62
CA GLY A 629 13.10 -9.91 25.96
C GLY A 629 12.44 -8.63 26.48
N LYS A 630 13.16 -7.73 27.17
CA LYS A 630 12.65 -6.42 27.65
C LYS A 630 12.00 -5.62 26.51
N SER A 631 12.75 -5.34 25.45
CA SER A 631 12.28 -4.56 24.29
C SER A 631 11.10 -5.25 23.58
N THR A 632 11.08 -6.59 23.52
CA THR A 632 9.97 -7.37 22.98
C THR A 632 8.70 -7.17 23.81
N TYR A 633 8.81 -7.19 25.15
CA TYR A 633 7.68 -6.97 26.05
C TYR A 633 7.11 -5.54 25.92
N MET A 634 7.97 -4.54 25.83
CA MET A 634 7.51 -3.15 25.65
C MET A 634 6.85 -2.93 24.29
N ARG A 635 7.44 -3.46 23.19
CA ARG A 635 6.81 -3.41 21.85
C ARG A 635 5.47 -4.14 21.82
N GLN A 636 5.37 -5.29 22.48
CA GLN A 636 4.13 -6.06 22.65
C GLN A 636 3.01 -5.17 23.21
N THR A 637 3.29 -4.42 24.26
CA THR A 637 2.31 -3.52 24.90
C THR A 637 1.83 -2.44 23.91
N ALA A 638 2.76 -1.76 23.21
CA ALA A 638 2.39 -0.77 22.19
C ALA A 638 1.56 -1.38 21.06
N LEU A 639 1.94 -2.56 20.55
CA LEU A 639 1.20 -3.23 19.47
C LEU A 639 -0.20 -3.67 19.90
N ILE A 640 -0.38 -4.13 21.15
CA ILE A 640 -1.71 -4.48 21.69
C ILE A 640 -2.60 -3.24 21.76
N VAL A 641 -2.08 -2.10 22.22
CA VAL A 641 -2.81 -0.81 22.24
C VAL A 641 -3.21 -0.39 20.82
N LEU A 642 -2.28 -0.46 19.85
CA LEU A 642 -2.56 -0.16 18.45
C LEU A 642 -3.66 -1.06 17.89
N MET A 643 -3.56 -2.38 18.11
CA MET A 643 -4.56 -3.36 17.68
C MET A 643 -5.94 -3.05 18.27
N ALA A 644 -6.02 -2.72 19.55
CA ALA A 644 -7.29 -2.33 20.18
C ALA A 644 -7.89 -1.07 19.53
N GLN A 645 -7.07 -0.05 19.25
CA GLN A 645 -7.53 1.23 18.71
C GLN A 645 -7.81 1.20 17.20
N ILE A 646 -7.33 0.21 16.45
CA ILE A 646 -7.83 -0.03 15.09
C ILE A 646 -9.17 -0.79 15.06
N GLY A 647 -9.62 -1.34 16.20
CA GLY A 647 -10.83 -2.15 16.34
C GLY A 647 -10.60 -3.63 16.10
N SER A 648 -9.37 -4.12 16.31
CA SER A 648 -9.00 -5.53 16.27
C SER A 648 -9.11 -6.20 17.63
N PHE A 649 -9.31 -7.51 17.65
CA PHE A 649 -9.05 -8.34 18.82
C PHE A 649 -7.53 -8.39 19.07
N VAL A 650 -7.14 -8.67 20.32
CA VAL A 650 -5.77 -8.56 20.80
C VAL A 650 -5.21 -9.89 21.31
N PRO A 651 -3.90 -10.14 21.17
CA PRO A 651 -3.23 -11.34 21.67
C PRO A 651 -3.04 -11.28 23.20
N ALA A 652 -4.13 -11.45 23.93
CA ALA A 652 -4.13 -11.45 25.39
C ALA A 652 -5.24 -12.39 25.91
N ARG A 653 -5.18 -12.75 27.19
CA ARG A 653 -6.29 -13.44 27.86
C ARG A 653 -7.45 -12.45 28.10
N SER A 654 -7.14 -11.25 28.55
CA SER A 654 -8.09 -10.12 28.63
C SER A 654 -7.30 -8.81 28.53
N ALA A 655 -7.96 -7.75 28.04
CA ALA A 655 -7.34 -6.43 27.97
C ALA A 655 -8.39 -5.34 28.18
N THR A 656 -8.10 -4.40 29.09
CA THR A 656 -8.79 -3.12 29.24
C THR A 656 -7.83 -2.03 28.77
N ILE A 657 -8.23 -1.27 27.75
CA ILE A 657 -7.39 -0.28 27.07
C ILE A 657 -8.07 1.08 27.11
N GLY A 658 -7.59 1.95 28.02
CA GLY A 658 -7.90 3.37 27.98
C GLY A 658 -7.22 4.01 26.77
N VAL A 659 -7.99 4.75 25.95
CA VAL A 659 -7.50 5.33 24.68
C VAL A 659 -6.22 6.14 24.89
N VAL A 660 -5.24 5.90 24.04
CA VAL A 660 -3.94 6.56 23.97
C VAL A 660 -3.95 7.50 22.77
N ASP A 661 -3.57 8.76 22.99
CA ASP A 661 -3.55 9.78 21.91
C ASP A 661 -2.30 9.71 21.04
N ARG A 662 -1.16 9.35 21.63
CA ARG A 662 0.13 9.25 20.95
C ARG A 662 0.93 8.07 21.49
N VAL A 663 1.62 7.40 20.61
CA VAL A 663 2.63 6.40 20.97
C VAL A 663 3.98 6.88 20.50
N PHE A 664 4.93 6.93 21.40
CA PHE A 664 6.32 7.23 21.09
C PHE A 664 7.22 6.08 21.51
N THR A 665 8.17 5.75 20.67
CA THR A 665 9.14 4.72 20.95
C THR A 665 10.56 5.22 20.73
N ARG A 666 11.43 4.99 21.71
CA ARG A 666 12.86 5.10 21.56
C ARG A 666 13.47 3.73 21.88
N ILE A 667 13.71 2.93 20.86
CA ILE A 667 14.20 1.54 20.98
C ILE A 667 15.40 1.39 20.05
N GLY A 668 16.62 1.26 20.63
CA GLY A 668 17.89 0.99 19.96
C GLY A 668 18.16 1.83 18.69
N ALA A 669 19.22 2.62 18.65
CA ALA A 669 19.61 3.33 17.43
C ALA A 669 20.15 2.35 16.39
N SER A 670 19.67 2.42 15.17
CA SER A 670 20.49 2.06 14.02
C SER A 670 21.46 3.22 13.79
N ASP A 671 22.76 2.94 13.75
CA ASP A 671 23.78 3.94 13.39
C ASP A 671 23.39 4.59 12.04
N ASP A 672 23.00 5.85 12.09
CA ASP A 672 22.80 6.64 10.86
C ASP A 672 24.13 7.30 10.49
N LEU A 673 25.06 6.48 9.99
CA LEU A 673 26.38 6.91 9.53
C LEU A 673 26.29 7.98 8.43
N ALA A 674 25.16 8.06 7.73
CA ALA A 674 24.96 8.96 6.61
C ALA A 674 24.69 10.42 7.05
N SER A 675 24.18 10.63 8.27
CA SER A 675 23.90 11.99 8.81
C SER A 675 25.10 12.68 9.47
N GLY A 676 26.20 11.94 9.71
CA GLY A 676 27.40 12.47 10.38
C GLY A 676 27.16 12.86 11.86
N GLN A 677 25.99 12.61 12.42
CA GLN A 677 25.68 12.87 13.83
C GLN A 677 26.10 11.68 14.70
N SER A 678 26.55 11.96 15.91
CA SER A 678 26.84 10.91 16.87
C SER A 678 25.54 10.23 17.30
N THR A 679 25.59 8.91 17.57
CA THR A 679 24.43 8.13 18.06
C THR A 679 23.79 8.75 19.30
N PHE A 680 24.60 9.37 20.18
CA PHE A 680 24.11 10.09 21.36
C PHE A 680 23.32 11.36 20.99
N MET A 681 23.77 12.13 19.98
CA MET A 681 23.04 13.34 19.55
C MET A 681 21.70 12.98 18.91
N VAL A 682 21.66 11.93 18.10
CA VAL A 682 20.40 11.39 17.52
C VAL A 682 19.45 10.98 18.64
N GLU A 683 19.95 10.26 19.67
CA GLU A 683 19.16 9.85 20.83
C GLU A 683 18.57 11.06 21.56
N MET A 684 19.38 12.10 21.81
CA MET A 684 18.92 13.29 22.50
C MET A 684 17.91 14.11 21.71
N ASN A 685 18.07 14.19 20.39
CA ASN A 685 17.11 14.85 19.52
C ASN A 685 15.75 14.11 19.51
N GLU A 686 15.75 12.78 19.43
CA GLU A 686 14.55 11.96 19.54
C GLU A 686 13.86 12.16 20.89
N MET A 687 14.63 12.10 21.99
CA MET A 687 14.09 12.35 23.34
C MET A 687 13.52 13.75 23.49
N ALA A 688 14.19 14.79 22.99
CA ALA A 688 13.69 16.15 23.01
C ALA A 688 12.36 16.28 22.23
N GLY A 689 12.25 15.62 21.08
CA GLY A 689 11.01 15.52 20.30
C GLY A 689 9.89 14.86 21.10
N ILE A 690 10.16 13.70 21.72
CA ILE A 690 9.19 12.96 22.55
C ILE A 690 8.69 13.83 23.71
N LEU A 691 9.60 14.41 24.49
CA LEU A 691 9.24 15.22 25.69
C LEU A 691 8.49 16.51 25.33
N ARG A 692 8.68 17.04 24.11
CA ARG A 692 7.98 18.25 23.63
C ARG A 692 6.54 17.95 23.19
N HIS A 693 6.31 16.79 22.57
CA HIS A 693 5.03 16.47 21.93
C HIS A 693 4.17 15.48 22.73
N ALA A 694 4.74 14.77 23.70
CA ALA A 694 3.99 13.84 24.53
C ALA A 694 2.98 14.58 25.43
N THR A 695 1.85 13.91 25.69
CA THR A 695 0.78 14.37 26.59
C THR A 695 0.59 13.38 27.74
N ALA A 696 -0.21 13.73 28.73
CA ALA A 696 -0.56 12.82 29.82
C ALA A 696 -1.37 11.58 29.34
N ALA A 697 -1.97 11.62 28.13
CA ALA A 697 -2.69 10.49 27.53
C ALA A 697 -1.76 9.60 26.68
N SER A 698 -0.51 9.98 26.47
CA SER A 698 0.45 9.27 25.62
C SER A 698 1.00 7.99 26.28
N LEU A 699 1.50 7.09 25.46
CA LEU A 699 2.25 5.90 25.85
C LEU A 699 3.70 6.04 25.36
N LEU A 700 4.65 6.06 26.29
CA LEU A 700 6.07 6.18 25.99
C LEU A 700 6.76 4.82 26.20
N ILE A 701 7.52 4.40 25.20
CA ILE A 701 8.35 3.18 25.22
C ILE A 701 9.81 3.61 25.07
N LEU A 702 10.53 3.67 26.19
CA LEU A 702 11.89 4.18 26.26
C LEU A 702 12.86 3.06 26.61
N ASP A 703 13.78 2.72 25.71
CA ASP A 703 14.71 1.61 25.86
C ASP A 703 16.15 2.12 25.87
N GLU A 704 16.86 1.84 26.96
CA GLU A 704 18.30 2.07 27.15
C GLU A 704 18.73 3.54 26.94
N ILE A 705 18.01 4.51 27.50
CA ILE A 705 18.35 5.95 27.42
C ILE A 705 19.64 6.24 28.17
N GLY A 706 20.52 7.08 27.60
CA GLY A 706 21.77 7.53 28.18
C GLY A 706 22.96 6.60 27.93
N ARG A 707 22.82 5.60 27.04
CA ARG A 707 23.86 4.59 26.78
C ARG A 707 25.01 5.11 25.88
N GLY A 708 24.79 6.19 25.14
CA GLY A 708 25.73 6.74 24.14
C GLY A 708 26.81 7.68 24.74
N THR A 709 26.87 7.87 26.07
CA THR A 709 27.79 8.78 26.76
C THR A 709 28.45 8.12 27.99
N SER A 710 29.15 8.91 28.84
CA SER A 710 29.74 8.40 30.09
C SER A 710 28.67 7.86 31.03
N THR A 711 28.99 6.85 31.83
CA THR A 711 28.03 6.16 32.69
C THR A 711 27.28 7.11 33.61
N TYR A 712 27.99 8.06 34.24
CA TYR A 712 27.37 9.00 35.18
C TYR A 712 26.50 10.04 34.51
N ASP A 713 26.93 10.59 33.35
CA ASP A 713 26.10 11.52 32.56
C ASP A 713 24.87 10.84 32.03
N GLY A 714 25.03 9.62 31.46
CA GLY A 714 23.92 8.81 30.95
C GLY A 714 22.90 8.48 32.02
N MET A 715 23.35 8.08 33.23
CA MET A 715 22.46 7.77 34.35
C MET A 715 21.75 9.05 34.85
N ALA A 716 22.45 10.20 34.92
CA ALA A 716 21.86 11.47 35.35
C ALA A 716 20.76 11.92 34.38
N ILE A 717 21.00 11.81 33.05
CA ILE A 717 20.00 12.12 32.00
C ILE A 717 18.81 11.16 32.10
N ALA A 718 19.06 9.85 32.21
CA ALA A 718 18.01 8.83 32.31
C ALA A 718 17.12 9.09 33.53
N ARG A 719 17.70 9.41 34.71
CA ARG A 719 16.98 9.78 35.93
C ARG A 719 16.12 11.02 35.72
N ALA A 720 16.68 12.09 35.14
CA ALA A 720 15.97 13.33 34.91
C ALA A 720 14.77 13.13 33.92
N VAL A 721 14.94 12.31 32.87
CA VAL A 721 13.86 11.93 31.93
C VAL A 721 12.76 11.16 32.66
N LEU A 722 13.13 10.18 33.51
CA LEU A 722 12.17 9.42 34.30
C LEU A 722 11.35 10.32 35.25
N GLU A 723 12.02 11.20 35.97
CA GLU A 723 11.38 12.16 36.89
C GLU A 723 10.41 13.09 36.11
N TYR A 724 10.84 13.57 34.94
CA TYR A 724 9.99 14.42 34.07
C TYR A 724 8.74 13.68 33.59
N CYS A 725 8.88 12.42 33.11
CA CYS A 725 7.78 11.60 32.63
C CYS A 725 6.81 11.23 33.76
N ALA A 726 7.32 10.98 34.97
CA ALA A 726 6.52 10.58 36.12
C ALA A 726 5.75 11.75 36.75
N ASP A 727 6.29 12.99 36.68
CA ASP A 727 5.67 14.17 37.33
C ASP A 727 4.38 14.59 36.60
N LYS A 728 3.22 14.45 37.25
CA LYS A 728 1.90 14.89 36.77
C LYS A 728 1.79 16.37 36.45
N ARG A 729 2.66 17.21 37.05
CA ARG A 729 2.66 18.65 36.79
C ARG A 729 3.40 19.01 35.50
N ARG A 730 4.27 18.11 35.03
CA ARG A 730 5.07 18.28 33.81
C ARG A 730 4.48 17.50 32.65
N LEU A 731 4.49 16.17 32.75
CA LEU A 731 3.99 15.29 31.72
C LEU A 731 2.97 14.27 32.22
N GLY A 732 3.35 13.42 33.17
CA GLY A 732 2.45 12.40 33.76
C GLY A 732 1.99 11.33 32.76
N ALA A 733 2.81 11.01 31.76
CA ALA A 733 2.48 10.02 30.71
C ALA A 733 2.69 8.58 31.17
N LYS A 734 1.92 7.65 30.64
CA LYS A 734 2.15 6.22 30.81
C LYS A 734 3.48 5.85 30.14
N THR A 735 4.44 5.33 30.93
CA THR A 735 5.79 5.12 30.44
C THR A 735 6.30 3.72 30.79
N MET A 736 6.87 3.03 29.83
CA MET A 736 7.69 1.84 30.04
C MET A 736 9.15 2.19 29.75
N PHE A 737 10.02 1.98 30.74
CA PHE A 737 11.41 2.39 30.64
C PHE A 737 12.33 1.19 30.92
N ALA A 738 12.99 0.67 29.88
CA ALA A 738 13.99 -0.36 30.10
C ALA A 738 15.39 0.26 30.31
N THR A 739 16.10 -0.26 31.28
CA THR A 739 17.43 0.27 31.65
C THR A 739 18.37 -0.80 32.17
N HIS A 740 19.67 -0.52 32.06
CA HIS A 740 20.74 -1.28 32.72
C HIS A 740 21.27 -0.58 33.99
N TYR A 741 20.79 0.64 34.27
CA TYR A 741 21.15 1.37 35.48
C TYR A 741 20.27 0.84 36.63
N HIS A 742 20.84 -0.07 37.45
CA HIS A 742 20.13 -0.68 38.58
C HIS A 742 19.79 0.37 39.66
N GLU A 743 20.58 1.43 39.72
CA GLU A 743 20.41 2.53 40.67
C GLU A 743 19.06 3.26 40.49
N LEU A 744 18.54 3.27 39.27
CA LEU A 744 17.23 3.87 38.97
C LEU A 744 16.07 3.11 39.63
N SER A 745 16.28 1.88 40.08
CA SER A 745 15.25 1.11 40.79
C SER A 745 14.89 1.73 42.17
N ALA A 746 15.78 2.56 42.76
CA ALA A 746 15.49 3.31 44.01
C ALA A 746 14.32 4.30 43.84
N LEU A 747 14.03 4.75 42.59
CA LEU A 747 12.99 5.72 42.32
C LEU A 747 11.57 5.23 42.68
N GLU A 748 11.30 3.92 42.77
CA GLU A 748 10.02 3.38 43.25
C GLU A 748 9.65 3.85 44.66
N GLY A 749 10.66 4.01 45.53
CA GLY A 749 10.47 4.56 46.89
C GLY A 749 10.45 6.07 46.94
N GLU A 750 10.99 6.77 45.95
CA GLU A 750 11.16 8.22 45.93
C GLU A 750 10.03 8.95 45.19
N ILE A 751 9.48 8.34 44.15
CA ILE A 751 8.51 8.98 43.21
C ILE A 751 7.21 8.20 43.16
N SER A 752 6.11 8.87 43.46
CA SER A 752 4.77 8.27 43.35
C SER A 752 4.41 7.95 41.89
N GLY A 753 3.96 6.74 41.68
CA GLY A 753 3.55 6.26 40.34
C GLY A 753 4.65 5.55 39.57
N VAL A 754 5.83 5.36 40.19
CA VAL A 754 6.93 4.55 39.63
C VAL A 754 6.87 3.14 40.21
N ARG A 755 7.05 2.13 39.39
CA ARG A 755 7.09 0.71 39.77
C ARG A 755 8.23 0.00 39.06
N ASN A 756 8.88 -0.91 39.77
CA ASN A 756 9.95 -1.75 39.25
C ASN A 756 9.41 -3.08 38.77
N TYR A 757 9.91 -3.50 37.64
CA TYR A 757 9.70 -4.83 37.06
C TYR A 757 11.06 -5.39 36.64
N ASN A 758 11.21 -6.70 36.72
CA ASN A 758 12.36 -7.39 36.17
C ASN A 758 11.96 -8.56 35.28
N ILE A 759 12.83 -8.87 34.33
CA ILE A 759 12.66 -10.06 33.53
C ILE A 759 13.43 -11.20 34.12
N THR A 760 12.76 -12.32 34.46
CA THR A 760 13.35 -13.43 35.21
C THR A 760 14.32 -14.25 34.39
N ALA A 761 15.48 -14.56 35.00
CA ALA A 761 16.45 -15.51 34.49
C ALA A 761 16.84 -16.47 35.61
N LYS A 762 17.07 -17.75 35.27
CA LYS A 762 17.47 -18.77 36.29
C LYS A 762 18.76 -19.43 35.85
N LYS A 763 19.67 -19.61 36.86
CA LYS A 763 20.85 -20.45 36.65
C LYS A 763 20.49 -21.91 36.85
N GLN A 764 20.61 -22.73 35.81
CA GLN A 764 20.37 -24.18 35.87
C GLN A 764 21.59 -24.91 35.34
N GLY A 765 22.23 -25.74 36.21
CA GLY A 765 23.40 -26.52 35.80
C GLY A 765 24.62 -25.71 35.33
N GLY A 766 24.76 -24.42 35.83
CA GLY A 766 25.85 -23.52 35.44
C GLY A 766 25.57 -22.74 34.15
N THR A 767 24.39 -22.92 33.53
CA THR A 767 23.94 -22.19 32.34
C THR A 767 22.80 -21.25 32.71
N LEU A 768 22.78 -20.05 32.14
CA LEU A 768 21.70 -19.08 32.32
C LEU A 768 20.53 -19.43 31.39
N VAL A 769 19.34 -19.64 31.95
CA VAL A 769 18.10 -19.86 31.21
C VAL A 769 17.20 -18.63 31.40
N PHE A 770 16.80 -18.02 30.29
CA PHE A 770 15.87 -16.88 30.31
C PHE A 770 14.43 -17.41 30.35
N LEU A 771 13.72 -17.13 31.44
CA LEU A 771 12.33 -17.53 31.61
C LEU A 771 11.38 -16.63 30.84
N ARG A 772 11.84 -15.44 30.43
CA ARG A 772 11.08 -14.42 29.67
C ARG A 772 9.80 -13.95 30.38
N LYS A 773 9.69 -14.18 31.68
CA LYS A 773 8.56 -13.73 32.50
C LYS A 773 8.92 -12.42 33.19
N ILE A 774 8.05 -11.42 33.07
CA ILE A 774 8.15 -10.15 33.76
C ILE A 774 7.48 -10.32 35.11
N VAL A 775 8.17 -9.93 36.17
CA VAL A 775 7.69 -9.95 37.54
C VAL A 775 7.94 -8.60 38.24
N ARG A 776 7.13 -8.26 39.22
CA ARG A 776 7.29 -7.03 40.02
C ARG A 776 8.53 -7.11 40.88
N GLY A 777 9.26 -6.01 41.02
CA GLY A 777 10.47 -5.85 41.84
C GLY A 777 11.70 -5.53 41.00
N ALA A 778 12.77 -5.10 41.66
CA ALA A 778 14.05 -4.84 41.02
C ALA A 778 14.81 -6.15 40.74
N ALA A 779 15.72 -6.14 39.75
CA ALA A 779 16.66 -7.24 39.52
C ALA A 779 17.82 -7.15 40.54
N ASP A 780 18.08 -8.24 41.24
CA ASP A 780 19.15 -8.27 42.28
C ASP A 780 20.54 -8.52 41.66
N ASP A 781 20.64 -9.15 40.48
CA ASP A 781 21.91 -9.57 39.85
C ASP A 781 22.12 -8.99 38.46
N SER A 782 23.37 -8.65 38.13
CA SER A 782 23.75 -8.39 36.71
C SER A 782 24.21 -9.71 36.06
N TYR A 783 23.68 -10.02 34.87
CA TYR A 783 23.96 -11.27 34.13
C TYR A 783 24.87 -11.06 32.92
N GLY A 784 25.54 -9.89 32.79
CA GLY A 784 26.36 -9.55 31.61
C GLY A 784 27.45 -10.56 31.30
N ILE A 785 28.16 -11.04 32.34
CA ILE A 785 29.26 -12.03 32.19
C ILE A 785 28.71 -13.40 31.78
N GLU A 786 27.57 -13.81 32.30
CA GLU A 786 26.91 -15.06 31.95
C GLU A 786 26.41 -15.02 30.48
N VAL A 787 25.89 -13.89 30.02
CA VAL A 787 25.52 -13.69 28.61
C VAL A 787 26.76 -13.73 27.70
N ALA A 788 27.87 -13.11 28.11
CA ALA A 788 29.14 -13.19 27.39
C ALA A 788 29.65 -14.63 27.24
N LYS A 789 29.48 -15.44 28.30
CA LYS A 789 29.77 -16.88 28.25
C LYS A 789 28.88 -17.61 27.24
N LEU A 790 27.56 -17.37 27.23
CA LEU A 790 26.62 -17.94 26.29
C LEU A 790 26.95 -17.53 24.84
N ALA A 791 27.46 -16.34 24.60
CA ALA A 791 27.90 -15.84 23.31
C ALA A 791 29.23 -16.50 22.83
N GLY A 792 29.86 -17.33 23.67
CA GLY A 792 31.07 -18.09 23.30
C GLY A 792 32.39 -17.36 23.58
N LEU A 793 32.41 -16.34 24.46
CA LEU A 793 33.68 -15.75 24.89
C LEU A 793 34.54 -16.78 25.59
N PRO A 794 35.89 -16.82 25.37
CA PRO A 794 36.80 -17.76 25.99
C PRO A 794 36.75 -17.76 27.50
N ASP A 795 36.78 -18.94 28.14
CA ASP A 795 36.71 -19.08 29.60
C ASP A 795 37.75 -18.23 30.38
N PRO A 796 39.00 -18.04 29.94
CA PRO A 796 39.97 -17.18 30.63
C PRO A 796 39.54 -15.72 30.72
N VAL A 797 38.82 -15.22 29.65
CA VAL A 797 38.26 -13.86 29.65
C VAL A 797 37.13 -13.75 30.68
N ILE A 798 36.23 -14.75 30.68
CA ILE A 798 35.11 -14.81 31.63
C ILE A 798 35.58 -14.86 33.08
N GLN A 799 36.61 -15.64 33.37
CA GLN A 799 37.17 -15.73 34.74
C GLN A 799 37.77 -14.39 35.20
N LYS A 800 38.55 -13.72 34.33
CA LYS A 800 39.08 -12.39 34.64
C LYS A 800 37.98 -11.35 34.86
N ALA A 801 36.94 -11.37 33.97
CA ALA A 801 35.79 -10.47 34.09
C ALA A 801 35.08 -10.62 35.45
N LYS A 802 34.90 -11.88 35.91
CA LYS A 802 34.32 -12.17 37.23
C LYS A 802 35.20 -11.66 38.38
N GLY A 803 36.52 -11.71 38.22
CA GLY A 803 37.47 -11.13 39.19
C GLY A 803 37.29 -9.61 39.31
N TYR A 804 37.34 -8.91 38.15
CA TYR A 804 37.17 -7.46 38.11
C TYR A 804 35.78 -7.00 38.61
N LEU A 805 34.71 -7.75 38.30
CA LEU A 805 33.37 -7.41 38.81
C LEU A 805 33.37 -7.41 40.37
N LYS A 806 33.95 -8.43 40.97
CA LYS A 806 34.07 -8.48 42.45
C LYS A 806 34.88 -7.32 43.05
N GLU A 807 35.96 -6.90 42.38
CA GLU A 807 36.75 -5.74 42.81
C GLU A 807 35.90 -4.47 42.73
N LEU A 808 35.20 -4.22 41.62
CA LEU A 808 34.36 -3.04 41.46
C LEU A 808 33.16 -3.00 42.40
N GLU A 809 32.54 -4.15 42.71
CA GLU A 809 31.46 -4.27 43.69
C GLU A 809 31.93 -3.99 45.12
N SER A 810 33.21 -4.32 45.43
CA SER A 810 33.78 -4.08 46.73
C SER A 810 34.22 -2.62 46.98
N GLU A 811 34.44 -1.85 45.91
CA GLU A 811 34.83 -0.43 45.95
C GLU A 811 33.59 0.52 45.95
N ALA A 812 32.39 0.03 45.66
CA ALA A 812 31.18 0.83 45.70
C ALA A 812 30.77 1.15 47.17
N PRO A 813 30.47 2.42 47.53
CA PRO A 813 30.01 2.75 48.87
C PRO A 813 28.66 2.08 49.13
N VAL A 814 28.59 1.27 50.19
CA VAL A 814 27.37 0.58 50.63
C VAL A 814 26.35 1.63 51.09
N SER A 815 25.39 1.96 50.21
CA SER A 815 24.16 2.64 50.63
C SER A 815 23.31 1.60 51.35
N ALA A 816 23.19 1.72 52.66
CA ALA A 816 22.38 0.86 53.48
C ALA A 816 20.89 1.03 53.10
N ALA A 817 20.36 0.09 52.34
CA ALA A 817 18.91 -0.10 52.23
C ALA A 817 18.38 -0.73 53.51
N PRO A 818 17.19 -0.32 54.01
CA PRO A 818 16.58 -0.99 55.16
C PRO A 818 16.21 -2.43 54.78
N ALA A 819 16.64 -3.37 55.62
CA ALA A 819 16.32 -4.82 55.46
C ALA A 819 14.80 -4.99 55.41
N ALA A 820 14.30 -5.38 54.26
CA ALA A 820 12.97 -5.95 54.13
C ALA A 820 12.96 -7.36 54.74
N PRO A 821 11.87 -7.78 55.38
CA PRO A 821 11.78 -9.13 55.94
C PRO A 821 11.89 -10.17 54.83
N ALA A 822 12.78 -11.12 55.06
CA ALA A 822 12.88 -12.31 54.23
C ALA A 822 11.59 -13.12 54.43
N ASP A 823 10.73 -13.14 53.38
CA ASP A 823 9.88 -14.26 53.09
C ASP A 823 9.21 -14.09 51.71
N ASP A 824 9.15 -15.21 51.01
CA ASP A 824 8.49 -15.51 49.75
C ASP A 824 9.32 -15.42 48.46
N GLN A 825 10.45 -16.14 48.44
CA GLN A 825 10.85 -16.81 47.20
C GLN A 825 9.94 -18.02 46.98
N LEU A 826 8.88 -17.88 46.21
CA LEU A 826 8.08 -18.99 45.73
C LEU A 826 8.99 -19.93 44.96
N SER A 827 9.29 -21.09 45.55
CA SER A 827 9.99 -22.19 44.90
C SER A 827 9.12 -22.75 43.75
N PHE A 828 9.72 -23.23 42.66
CA PHE A 828 9.00 -23.97 41.65
C PHE A 828 8.20 -25.14 42.21
N ALA A 829 8.63 -25.67 43.35
CA ALA A 829 7.90 -26.69 44.12
C ALA A 829 6.59 -26.09 44.69
N ASP A 830 6.55 -24.82 45.08
CA ASP A 830 5.38 -24.18 45.66
C ASP A 830 4.38 -23.81 44.52
N VAL A 831 4.83 -23.36 43.39
CA VAL A 831 3.96 -23.09 42.20
C VAL A 831 3.38 -24.37 41.61
N ALA A 832 4.18 -25.45 41.53
CA ALA A 832 3.70 -26.76 41.12
C ALA A 832 2.73 -27.37 42.15
N ALA A 833 2.96 -27.12 43.46
CA ALA A 833 2.07 -27.54 44.52
C ALA A 833 0.75 -26.78 44.53
N ASP A 834 0.77 -25.48 44.22
CA ASP A 834 -0.45 -24.65 44.12
C ASP A 834 -1.27 -25.02 42.82
N GLU A 835 -0.63 -25.28 41.67
CA GLU A 835 -1.34 -25.79 40.48
C GLU A 835 -1.96 -27.17 40.71
N LEU A 836 -1.27 -28.05 41.42
CA LEU A 836 -1.79 -29.38 41.82
C LEU A 836 -3.00 -29.22 42.73
N LYS A 837 -2.91 -28.32 43.69
CA LYS A 837 -3.97 -27.98 44.65
C LYS A 837 -5.19 -27.35 43.97
N GLU A 838 -5.00 -26.39 43.07
CA GLU A 838 -6.09 -25.78 42.30
C GLU A 838 -6.76 -26.81 41.38
N THR A 839 -6.00 -27.66 40.70
CA THR A 839 -6.56 -28.70 39.84
C THR A 839 -7.40 -29.72 40.67
N LEU A 840 -6.93 -30.09 41.86
CA LEU A 840 -7.67 -30.97 42.76
C LEU A 840 -8.93 -30.31 43.32
N LEU A 841 -8.90 -29.04 43.69
CA LEU A 841 -10.05 -28.30 44.25
C LEU A 841 -11.09 -27.96 43.17
N ALA A 842 -10.70 -27.76 41.94
CA ALA A 842 -11.60 -27.49 40.80
C ALA A 842 -12.28 -28.78 40.25
N THR A 843 -11.84 -29.97 40.68
CA THR A 843 -12.36 -31.22 40.16
C THR A 843 -13.55 -31.71 40.99
N ASP A 844 -14.73 -31.78 40.37
CA ASP A 844 -15.92 -32.40 41.01
C ASP A 844 -15.85 -33.94 40.84
N LEU A 845 -15.48 -34.62 41.93
CA LEU A 845 -15.31 -36.09 41.97
C LEU A 845 -16.63 -36.84 41.67
N ASN A 846 -17.82 -36.20 41.83
CA ASN A 846 -19.10 -36.85 41.61
C ASN A 846 -19.49 -36.94 40.12
N THR A 847 -18.79 -36.20 39.26
CA THR A 847 -19.04 -36.17 37.80
C THR A 847 -18.06 -37.00 36.98
N LEU A 848 -17.01 -37.55 37.62
CA LEU A 848 -15.95 -38.33 36.92
C LEU A 848 -16.29 -39.80 36.84
N THR A 849 -16.10 -40.39 35.67
CA THR A 849 -16.06 -41.83 35.49
C THR A 849 -14.77 -42.43 36.08
N PRO A 850 -14.75 -43.71 36.46
CA PRO A 850 -13.53 -44.38 36.99
C PRO A 850 -12.30 -44.22 36.05
N LEU A 851 -12.51 -44.23 34.76
CA LEU A 851 -11.42 -44.10 33.78
C LEU A 851 -10.86 -42.63 33.74
N GLU A 852 -11.73 -41.63 33.80
CA GLU A 852 -11.33 -40.25 33.87
C GLU A 852 -10.63 -39.93 35.19
N ALA A 853 -11.07 -40.47 36.32
CA ALA A 853 -10.42 -40.31 37.59
C ALA A 853 -8.99 -40.94 37.57
N MET A 854 -8.81 -42.09 36.96
CA MET A 854 -7.48 -42.74 36.81
C MET A 854 -6.56 -41.86 35.92
N ASN A 855 -7.07 -41.31 34.81
CA ASN A 855 -6.29 -40.44 33.93
C ASN A 855 -5.91 -39.12 34.59
N LEU A 856 -6.81 -38.57 35.40
CA LEU A 856 -6.54 -37.38 36.19
C LEU A 856 -5.48 -37.65 37.26
N LEU A 857 -5.60 -38.74 37.99
CA LEU A 857 -4.60 -39.16 38.98
C LEU A 857 -3.24 -39.39 38.34
N TYR A 858 -3.18 -39.98 37.15
CA TYR A 858 -1.91 -40.19 36.42
C TYR A 858 -1.29 -38.86 36.00
N THR A 859 -2.11 -37.90 35.56
CA THR A 859 -1.68 -36.56 35.17
C THR A 859 -1.16 -35.79 36.39
N LEU A 860 -1.87 -35.83 37.52
CA LEU A 860 -1.43 -35.22 38.79
C LEU A 860 -0.14 -35.85 39.33
N GLN A 861 -0.01 -37.19 39.25
CA GLN A 861 1.20 -37.87 39.65
C GLN A 861 2.40 -37.52 38.76
N LYS A 862 2.20 -37.36 37.44
CA LYS A 862 3.22 -36.92 36.49
C LYS A 862 3.65 -35.48 36.78
N LYS A 863 2.73 -34.58 37.06
CA LYS A 863 3.01 -33.19 37.47
C LYS A 863 3.72 -33.09 38.83
N ALA A 864 3.40 -33.99 39.78
CA ALA A 864 4.07 -34.09 41.10
C ALA A 864 5.48 -34.62 41.06
N ARG A 865 5.87 -35.35 39.99
CA ARG A 865 7.22 -35.90 39.81
C ARG A 865 8.19 -34.99 39.04
N GLY A 866 7.68 -33.79 38.50
CA GLY A 866 8.43 -32.83 37.69
C GLY A 866 8.30 -33.16 36.25
#